data_cb63516d59808fa2f05779618d4d27ae
#
_entry.id   cb63516d59808fa2f05779618d4d27ae
#
_cell.length_a   1.000
_cell.length_b   1.000
_cell.length_c   1.000
_cell.angle_alpha   90.00
_cell.angle_beta   90.00
_cell.angle_gamma   90.00
#
_symmetry.space_group_name_H-M   'P 1'
#
loop_
_entity.id
_entity.type
_entity.pdbx_description
1 polymer ?
#
loop_
_entity_poly.entity_id
_entity_poly.type
_entity_poly.pdbx_seq_one_letter_code
_entity_poly.pdbx_strand_id
1 'polypeptide(L)'
;MRLRRFRIRAFRCIHDSGDVTVGDLAAFVGRNESGKTTILQGLILLNRDEIVSDLDLCDEMVEELKSEIKVAEGVFELNEHEREFVKEKFPSLDIKRLKIFRTNKNPEIQYDFEDGKIGEEQNTNLRSWQSITSDLQNFIDTIPNHIQERLDTDFFQLRSPPKTIGGFKKDLQIFDENIKSVASEEEEVVSEWNELYPKILENSDGFLNTSERLELEEFIKDNLHPRIVYFSDYKKILGNINLQDYLHGVKSSTSGNVEYVEEFDRVETVRNLFYLAELELDKLEEYQNSPSKLIKLLNQASKKLTSRLNPAWKGEPIHVELRFNPGNIMSVIISDVHRDGTITNTGLLNRRAEGFKWTFSFIINFAAETQRSELKEAILLLDEPARNLHPTQQRGISDMLKNLAGTNQVLYATHSPFMIFDYTPGNLLVVELERKNHLSKIYYEYWKADDATLIPILYGLSRGLVESTVDREIGSNSRPIIIVETMSDTMYLNAFDKFLQDPNISMNPLNVIPAYNKNSVLPLAIFYRDHGYNTFILLDNDNESKQIAEQLKNNKFSEVQTIFFEREGKLLQSIEDYMVTEDYLYAVNQTYEIKLRKQGFENLTSNQVMIQGKKGVVENLTAVWDEHHEDEWGEFEKEEICRYVCEKIALGDASFLTEKTKDQVRTLYRLIAERIRQHQNSLSNRRIIKK
;
A
#
# COMPACT_ATOMS: atom_id res chain seq x y z
N MET A 1 4.89 -10.74 3.31
CA MET A 1 5.45 -9.37 3.13
C MET A 1 4.37 -8.36 2.83
N ARG A 2 4.59 -7.06 3.18
CA ARG A 2 3.68 -5.94 2.90
C ARG A 2 4.41 -4.86 2.10
N LEU A 3 3.84 -4.41 0.98
CA LEU A 3 4.35 -3.25 0.24
C LEU A 3 4.12 -2.00 1.07
N ARG A 4 5.17 -1.25 1.41
CA ARG A 4 5.07 -0.01 2.19
C ARG A 4 5.26 1.22 1.33
N ARG A 5 6.11 1.13 0.33
CA ARG A 5 6.39 2.23 -0.60
C ARG A 5 6.65 1.68 -1.99
N PHE A 6 6.25 2.42 -2.99
CA PHE A 6 6.59 2.10 -4.38
C PHE A 6 6.93 3.37 -5.17
N ARG A 7 7.60 3.17 -6.30
CA ARG A 7 7.85 4.20 -7.30
C ARG A 7 7.75 3.59 -8.69
N ILE A 8 7.04 4.27 -9.58
CA ILE A 8 6.90 3.89 -10.99
C ILE A 8 7.45 5.03 -11.84
N ARG A 9 8.31 4.71 -12.81
CA ARG A 9 8.96 5.70 -13.67
C ARG A 9 8.90 5.26 -15.11
N ALA A 10 8.75 6.23 -16.01
CA ALA A 10 8.76 6.00 -17.46
C ALA A 10 7.82 4.88 -17.92
N PHE A 11 6.65 4.75 -17.31
CA PHE A 11 5.67 3.71 -17.62
C PHE A 11 4.36 4.32 -18.11
N ARG A 12 4.08 4.16 -19.39
CA ARG A 12 2.90 4.72 -20.08
C ARG A 12 2.70 6.21 -19.78
N CYS A 13 1.62 6.61 -19.13
CA CYS A 13 1.35 8.01 -18.74
C CYS A 13 2.03 8.44 -17.44
N ILE A 14 2.87 7.61 -16.82
CA ILE A 14 3.60 7.96 -15.59
C ILE A 14 5.05 8.27 -15.94
N HIS A 15 5.42 9.54 -15.83
CA HIS A 15 6.83 9.94 -15.95
C HIS A 15 7.62 9.55 -14.70
N ASP A 16 7.15 9.99 -13.55
CA ASP A 16 7.68 9.63 -12.24
C ASP A 16 6.58 9.82 -11.17
N SER A 17 6.19 8.74 -10.51
CA SER A 17 5.19 8.80 -9.43
C SER A 17 5.71 9.46 -8.15
N GLY A 18 7.03 9.66 -8.05
CA GLY A 18 7.67 9.87 -6.75
C GLY A 18 7.56 8.64 -5.85
N ASP A 19 8.02 8.76 -4.61
CA ASP A 19 7.88 7.73 -3.60
C ASP A 19 6.47 7.74 -3.01
N VAL A 20 5.69 6.71 -3.29
CA VAL A 20 4.29 6.58 -2.85
C VAL A 20 4.19 5.56 -1.73
N THR A 21 3.79 6.02 -0.53
CA THR A 21 3.54 5.15 0.62
C THR A 21 2.11 4.62 0.60
N VAL A 22 1.93 3.34 0.89
CA VAL A 22 0.62 2.68 0.90
C VAL A 22 0.39 1.88 2.18
N GLY A 23 -0.86 1.90 2.66
CA GLY A 23 -1.33 1.09 3.78
C GLY A 23 -1.71 -0.34 3.37
N ASP A 24 -2.30 -1.10 4.30
CA ASP A 24 -2.80 -2.45 4.03
C ASP A 24 -4.06 -2.44 3.16
N LEU A 25 -4.79 -1.33 3.14
CA LEU A 25 -5.92 -1.08 2.27
C LEU A 25 -5.78 0.33 1.68
N ALA A 26 -5.54 0.43 0.37
CA ALA A 26 -5.36 1.73 -0.29
C ALA A 26 -6.21 1.85 -1.56
N ALA A 27 -6.85 3.02 -1.71
CA ALA A 27 -7.66 3.39 -2.86
C ALA A 27 -6.95 4.45 -3.71
N PHE A 28 -6.74 4.15 -4.99
CA PHE A 28 -6.35 5.13 -6.00
C PHE A 28 -7.61 5.74 -6.59
N VAL A 29 -7.83 7.03 -6.35
CA VAL A 29 -9.05 7.72 -6.76
C VAL A 29 -8.74 8.82 -7.77
N GLY A 30 -9.56 8.96 -8.78
CA GLY A 30 -9.39 9.96 -9.82
C GLY A 30 -10.37 9.77 -10.96
N ARG A 31 -10.34 10.68 -11.92
CA ARG A 31 -11.19 10.62 -13.12
C ARG A 31 -10.82 9.41 -14.00
N ASN A 32 -11.71 9.08 -14.94
CA ASN A 32 -11.36 8.14 -16.00
C ASN A 32 -10.13 8.68 -16.75
N GLU A 33 -9.24 7.77 -17.17
CA GLU A 33 -8.00 8.09 -17.90
C GLU A 33 -6.95 8.87 -17.09
N SER A 34 -7.09 8.97 -15.76
CA SER A 34 -6.10 9.64 -14.91
C SER A 34 -4.83 8.84 -14.65
N GLY A 35 -4.76 7.56 -15.07
CA GLY A 35 -3.59 6.68 -14.86
C GLY A 35 -3.71 5.70 -13.69
N LYS A 36 -4.87 5.57 -13.04
CA LYS A 36 -5.11 4.61 -11.93
C LYS A 36 -4.76 3.17 -12.32
N THR A 37 -5.31 2.71 -13.45
CA THR A 37 -5.01 1.38 -14.01
C THR A 37 -3.53 1.23 -14.32
N THR A 38 -2.88 2.27 -14.82
CA THR A 38 -1.44 2.29 -15.12
C THR A 38 -0.59 2.08 -13.87
N ILE A 39 -0.99 2.66 -12.72
CA ILE A 39 -0.32 2.43 -11.43
C ILE A 39 -0.39 0.95 -11.05
N LEU A 40 -1.58 0.36 -11.09
CA LEU A 40 -1.75 -1.05 -10.74
C LEU A 40 -0.95 -1.96 -11.69
N GLN A 41 -0.94 -1.66 -12.99
CA GLN A 41 -0.16 -2.40 -13.97
C GLN A 41 1.35 -2.20 -13.80
N GLY A 42 1.81 -1.03 -13.39
CA GLY A 42 3.19 -0.80 -13.02
C GLY A 42 3.62 -1.63 -11.80
N LEU A 43 2.72 -1.83 -10.82
CA LEU A 43 2.99 -2.69 -9.67
C LEU A 43 3.05 -4.19 -10.03
N ILE A 44 2.33 -4.64 -11.06
CA ILE A 44 2.42 -6.02 -11.55
C ILE A 44 3.82 -6.34 -12.04
N LEU A 45 4.55 -5.37 -12.59
CA LEU A 45 5.93 -5.55 -13.05
C LEU A 45 6.88 -6.03 -11.93
N LEU A 46 6.45 -5.96 -10.67
CA LEU A 46 7.18 -6.52 -9.53
C LEU A 46 6.96 -8.03 -9.35
N ASN A 47 6.11 -8.69 -10.15
CA ASN A 47 6.01 -10.14 -10.23
C ASN A 47 7.19 -10.73 -11.02
N ARG A 48 7.52 -12.01 -10.75
CA ARG A 48 8.64 -12.70 -11.39
C ARG A 48 8.49 -12.84 -12.90
N ASP A 49 7.31 -13.24 -13.34
CA ASP A 49 7.04 -13.67 -14.71
C ASP A 49 6.69 -12.51 -15.64
N GLU A 50 6.62 -11.29 -15.11
CA GLU A 50 6.31 -10.10 -15.89
C GLU A 50 7.58 -9.51 -16.54
N ILE A 51 7.41 -8.86 -17.67
CA ILE A 51 8.47 -8.16 -18.38
C ILE A 51 8.01 -6.76 -18.75
N VAL A 52 8.94 -5.82 -18.82
CA VAL A 52 8.67 -4.48 -19.37
C VAL A 52 8.68 -4.57 -20.88
N SER A 53 7.53 -4.26 -21.51
CA SER A 53 7.46 -4.14 -22.96
C SER A 53 7.88 -2.74 -23.39
N ASP A 54 8.58 -2.62 -24.51
CA ASP A 54 8.92 -1.31 -25.10
C ASP A 54 7.69 -0.46 -25.40
N LEU A 55 6.53 -1.10 -25.67
CA LEU A 55 5.25 -0.44 -25.90
C LEU A 55 4.62 0.15 -24.62
N ASP A 56 5.10 -0.28 -23.46
CA ASP A 56 4.64 0.22 -22.15
C ASP A 56 5.53 1.35 -21.62
N LEU A 57 6.64 1.66 -22.30
CA LEU A 57 7.51 2.76 -21.89
C LEU A 57 6.93 4.11 -22.30
N CYS A 58 7.21 5.15 -21.52
CA CYS A 58 6.71 6.51 -21.75
C CYS A 58 7.42 7.13 -22.96
N ASP A 59 6.67 7.46 -24.02
CA ASP A 59 7.19 8.05 -25.25
C ASP A 59 7.89 9.41 -25.05
N GLU A 60 7.54 10.13 -23.99
CA GLU A 60 8.12 11.44 -23.68
C GLU A 60 9.53 11.35 -23.03
N MET A 61 9.97 10.16 -22.63
CA MET A 61 11.23 9.91 -21.94
C MET A 61 12.30 9.22 -22.82
N VAL A 62 12.25 9.36 -24.12
CA VAL A 62 13.14 8.64 -25.07
C VAL A 62 14.62 8.85 -24.76
N GLU A 63 15.03 10.02 -24.33
CA GLU A 63 16.43 10.31 -24.00
C GLU A 63 16.88 9.62 -22.71
N GLU A 64 16.06 9.65 -21.66
CA GLU A 64 16.33 9.00 -20.38
C GLU A 64 16.33 7.47 -20.53
N LEU A 65 15.46 6.93 -21.40
CA LEU A 65 15.37 5.50 -21.68
C LEU A 65 16.62 4.91 -22.37
N LYS A 66 17.51 5.75 -22.90
CA LYS A 66 18.83 5.30 -23.38
C LYS A 66 19.71 4.79 -22.24
N SER A 67 19.53 5.29 -21.04
CA SER A 67 20.17 4.79 -19.82
C SER A 67 19.34 3.67 -19.20
N GLU A 68 19.92 2.90 -18.27
CA GLU A 68 19.17 1.96 -17.47
C GLU A 68 18.45 2.72 -16.36
N ILE A 69 17.11 2.59 -16.30
CA ILE A 69 16.28 3.19 -15.29
C ILE A 69 15.38 2.14 -14.63
N LYS A 70 15.08 2.31 -13.35
CA LYS A 70 14.12 1.50 -12.64
C LYS A 70 12.71 1.93 -13.05
N VAL A 71 11.99 1.06 -13.75
CA VAL A 71 10.61 1.32 -14.22
C VAL A 71 9.61 1.11 -13.11
N ALA A 72 9.79 0.06 -12.32
CA ALA A 72 8.99 -0.21 -11.12
C ALA A 72 9.92 -0.57 -9.95
N GLU A 73 9.67 0.02 -8.80
CA GLU A 73 10.39 -0.24 -7.56
C GLU A 73 9.37 -0.34 -6.41
N GLY A 74 9.52 -1.34 -5.55
CA GLY A 74 8.71 -1.54 -4.36
C GLY A 74 9.57 -1.84 -3.15
N VAL A 75 9.24 -1.21 -2.00
CA VAL A 75 9.83 -1.50 -0.70
C VAL A 75 8.85 -2.32 0.11
N PHE A 76 9.26 -3.51 0.47
CA PHE A 76 8.44 -4.51 1.18
C PHE A 76 8.96 -4.71 2.60
N GLU A 77 8.06 -4.71 3.56
CA GLU A 77 8.35 -5.02 4.95
C GLU A 77 8.12 -6.51 5.21
N LEU A 78 9.12 -7.17 5.78
CA LEU A 78 9.04 -8.56 6.19
C LEU A 78 8.34 -8.67 7.55
N ASN A 79 7.42 -9.63 7.70
CA ASN A 79 6.84 -9.96 9.00
C ASN A 79 7.85 -10.73 9.90
N GLU A 80 7.51 -10.95 11.17
CA GLU A 80 8.39 -11.63 12.12
C GLU A 80 8.76 -13.04 11.65
N HIS A 81 7.82 -13.81 11.14
CA HIS A 81 8.06 -15.18 10.68
C HIS A 81 9.01 -15.20 9.46
N GLU A 82 8.82 -14.30 8.50
CA GLU A 82 9.71 -14.18 7.34
C GLU A 82 11.12 -13.75 7.75
N ARG A 83 11.24 -12.86 8.73
CA ARG A 83 12.54 -12.45 9.29
C ARG A 83 13.24 -13.60 10.01
N GLU A 84 12.52 -14.38 10.81
CA GLU A 84 13.06 -15.58 11.47
C GLU A 84 13.52 -16.60 10.43
N PHE A 85 12.75 -16.80 9.37
CA PHE A 85 13.08 -17.74 8.29
C PHE A 85 14.36 -17.32 7.53
N VAL A 86 14.57 -16.00 7.32
CA VAL A 86 15.84 -15.50 6.79
C VAL A 86 16.98 -15.73 7.78
N LYS A 87 16.78 -15.43 9.07
CA LYS A 87 17.80 -15.60 10.12
C LYS A 87 18.24 -17.05 10.34
N GLU A 88 17.34 -18.02 10.16
CA GLU A 88 17.70 -19.44 10.25
C GLU A 88 18.78 -19.82 9.21
N LYS A 89 18.69 -19.27 8.01
CA LYS A 89 19.64 -19.55 6.93
C LYS A 89 20.83 -18.58 6.92
N PHE A 90 20.61 -17.33 7.29
CA PHE A 90 21.60 -16.24 7.30
C PHE A 90 21.64 -15.59 8.70
N PRO A 91 22.25 -16.22 9.72
CA PRO A 91 22.21 -15.76 11.11
C PRO A 91 22.85 -14.37 11.36
N SER A 92 23.75 -13.94 10.46
CA SER A 92 24.42 -12.64 10.51
C SER A 92 23.53 -11.47 10.06
N LEU A 93 22.38 -11.75 9.39
CA LEU A 93 21.54 -10.75 8.74
C LEU A 93 20.22 -10.54 9.50
N ASP A 94 19.86 -9.28 9.71
CA ASP A 94 18.53 -8.87 10.23
C ASP A 94 17.86 -7.95 9.23
N ILE A 95 17.24 -8.55 8.21
CA ILE A 95 16.58 -7.82 7.13
C ILE A 95 15.14 -7.53 7.53
N LYS A 96 14.79 -6.26 7.63
CA LYS A 96 13.43 -5.78 7.91
C LYS A 96 12.70 -5.38 6.63
N ARG A 97 13.44 -4.80 5.68
CA ARG A 97 12.90 -4.27 4.43
C ARG A 97 13.67 -4.77 3.23
N LEU A 98 12.91 -5.20 2.25
CA LEU A 98 13.39 -5.66 0.96
C LEU A 98 12.93 -4.71 -0.12
N LYS A 99 13.85 -4.30 -0.99
CA LYS A 99 13.53 -3.53 -2.18
C LYS A 99 13.54 -4.45 -3.39
N ILE A 100 12.45 -4.46 -4.14
CA ILE A 100 12.29 -5.24 -5.38
C ILE A 100 12.09 -4.25 -6.50
N PHE A 101 12.81 -4.40 -7.60
CA PHE A 101 12.69 -3.48 -8.72
C PHE A 101 12.93 -4.17 -10.07
N ARG A 102 12.43 -3.50 -11.11
CA ARG A 102 12.62 -3.90 -12.51
C ARG A 102 13.07 -2.72 -13.34
N THR A 103 14.02 -2.96 -14.25
CA THR A 103 14.55 -1.92 -15.12
C THR A 103 14.07 -2.08 -16.57
N ASN A 104 14.24 -1.03 -17.38
CA ASN A 104 13.92 -1.06 -18.81
C ASN A 104 14.89 -1.92 -19.63
N LYS A 105 16.08 -2.22 -19.13
CA LYS A 105 17.11 -2.98 -19.86
C LYS A 105 17.30 -4.40 -19.38
N ASN A 106 17.00 -4.68 -18.12
CA ASN A 106 17.11 -6.02 -17.58
C ASN A 106 15.72 -6.65 -17.43
N PRO A 107 15.41 -7.75 -18.14
CA PRO A 107 14.13 -8.42 -18.03
C PRO A 107 13.95 -9.16 -16.69
N GLU A 108 15.03 -9.44 -15.96
CA GLU A 108 14.98 -10.10 -14.69
C GLU A 108 14.64 -9.12 -13.55
N ILE A 109 13.89 -9.60 -12.57
CA ILE A 109 13.59 -8.86 -11.35
C ILE A 109 14.83 -8.81 -10.46
N GLN A 110 15.06 -7.66 -9.86
CA GLN A 110 16.24 -7.41 -9.03
C GLN A 110 15.84 -7.12 -7.60
N TYR A 111 16.74 -7.44 -6.66
CA TYR A 111 16.53 -7.28 -5.22
C TYR A 111 17.61 -6.38 -4.62
N ASP A 112 17.22 -5.59 -3.61
CA ASP A 112 18.09 -4.77 -2.81
C ASP A 112 17.59 -4.71 -1.36
N PHE A 113 18.40 -4.23 -0.43
CA PHE A 113 18.09 -4.26 1.00
C PHE A 113 18.25 -2.86 1.60
N GLU A 114 17.20 -2.33 2.25
CA GLU A 114 17.26 -1.00 2.89
C GLU A 114 17.97 -1.02 4.25
N ASP A 115 17.84 -2.12 4.99
CA ASP A 115 18.35 -2.26 6.35
C ASP A 115 19.60 -3.14 6.36
N GLY A 116 20.77 -2.59 6.10
CA GLY A 116 22.02 -3.33 6.28
C GLY A 116 23.17 -2.78 5.43
N LYS A 117 24.37 -2.91 5.96
CA LYS A 117 25.64 -2.55 5.30
C LYS A 117 25.95 -3.32 3.99
N ILE A 118 24.93 -3.98 3.42
CA ILE A 118 25.03 -4.83 2.22
C ILE A 118 25.00 -4.01 0.92
N GLY A 119 24.68 -2.72 0.97
CA GLY A 119 24.26 -1.95 -0.22
C GLY A 119 25.26 -0.96 -0.83
N GLU A 120 26.32 -0.53 -0.16
CA GLU A 120 27.13 0.62 -0.62
C GLU A 120 28.29 0.29 -1.58
N GLU A 121 28.63 -0.97 -1.83
CA GLU A 121 29.84 -1.34 -2.62
C GLU A 121 29.59 -1.97 -4.01
N GLN A 122 28.43 -1.74 -4.63
CA GLN A 122 28.04 -2.42 -5.87
C GLN A 122 28.97 -2.19 -7.09
N ASN A 123 29.72 -1.12 -7.15
CA ASN A 123 30.61 -0.83 -8.30
C ASN A 123 32.06 -1.33 -8.11
N THR A 124 32.43 -1.73 -6.93
CA THR A 124 33.78 -2.20 -6.60
C THR A 124 33.96 -3.70 -6.82
N ASN A 125 32.92 -4.50 -6.67
CA ASN A 125 33.03 -5.95 -6.52
C ASN A 125 33.17 -6.76 -7.84
N LEU A 126 32.55 -6.32 -8.95
CA LEU A 126 32.85 -6.93 -10.26
C LEU A 126 34.28 -6.58 -10.72
N ARG A 127 34.74 -5.38 -10.39
CA ARG A 127 36.14 -4.97 -10.57
C ARG A 127 37.09 -5.75 -9.67
N SER A 128 36.69 -6.14 -8.45
CA SER A 128 37.57 -6.88 -7.52
C SER A 128 37.81 -8.32 -7.99
N TRP A 129 36.82 -9.05 -8.53
CA TRP A 129 37.06 -10.41 -9.08
C TRP A 129 37.91 -10.37 -10.36
N GLN A 130 37.63 -9.44 -11.26
CA GLN A 130 38.47 -9.22 -12.42
C GLN A 130 39.90 -8.79 -12.06
N SER A 131 40.06 -8.00 -10.99
CA SER A 131 41.35 -7.63 -10.43
C SER A 131 42.06 -8.84 -9.83
N ILE A 132 41.39 -9.62 -8.98
CA ILE A 132 41.96 -10.85 -8.37
C ILE A 132 42.41 -11.83 -9.45
N THR A 133 41.58 -12.08 -10.47
CA THR A 133 41.95 -12.99 -11.58
C THR A 133 43.06 -12.45 -12.42
N SER A 134 43.12 -11.12 -12.66
CA SER A 134 44.20 -10.46 -13.36
C SER A 134 45.52 -10.49 -12.58
N ASP A 135 45.47 -10.20 -11.29
CA ASP A 135 46.63 -10.19 -10.39
C ASP A 135 47.20 -11.61 -10.22
N LEU A 136 46.33 -12.61 -10.08
CA LEU A 136 46.75 -14.03 -10.09
C LEU A 136 47.35 -14.44 -11.42
N GLN A 137 46.76 -14.04 -12.54
CA GLN A 137 47.31 -14.37 -13.88
C GLN A 137 48.68 -13.71 -14.09
N ASN A 138 48.81 -12.44 -13.75
CA ASN A 138 50.07 -11.71 -13.86
C ASN A 138 51.17 -12.40 -13.01
N PHE A 139 50.86 -12.76 -11.77
CA PHE A 139 51.78 -13.46 -10.91
C PHE A 139 52.21 -14.81 -11.50
N ILE A 140 51.34 -15.57 -12.10
CA ILE A 140 51.67 -16.86 -12.72
C ILE A 140 52.56 -16.71 -13.92
N ASP A 141 52.31 -15.70 -14.71
CA ASP A 141 53.10 -15.42 -15.90
C ASP A 141 54.56 -15.04 -15.48
N THR A 142 54.81 -14.64 -14.22
CA THR A 142 56.16 -14.38 -13.70
C THR A 142 56.84 -15.65 -13.16
N ILE A 143 56.07 -16.72 -12.81
CA ILE A 143 56.63 -17.97 -12.28
C ILE A 143 57.38 -18.76 -13.35
N PRO A 144 58.64 -19.23 -13.11
CA PRO A 144 59.39 -20.10 -14.02
C PRO A 144 58.64 -21.38 -14.38
N ASN A 145 58.74 -21.81 -15.65
CA ASN A 145 58.00 -22.96 -16.19
C ASN A 145 58.20 -24.25 -15.39
N HIS A 146 59.38 -24.49 -14.82
CA HIS A 146 59.63 -25.68 -13.99
C HIS A 146 58.90 -25.68 -12.64
N ILE A 147 58.50 -24.52 -12.14
CA ILE A 147 57.67 -24.36 -10.94
C ILE A 147 56.21 -24.46 -11.32
N GLN A 148 55.82 -23.85 -12.45
CA GLN A 148 54.45 -23.94 -12.97
C GLN A 148 54.01 -25.39 -13.18
N GLU A 149 54.87 -26.26 -13.73
CA GLU A 149 54.61 -27.69 -13.91
C GLU A 149 54.39 -28.44 -12.60
N ARG A 150 54.90 -27.94 -11.48
CA ARG A 150 54.75 -28.54 -10.14
C ARG A 150 53.55 -28.02 -9.35
N LEU A 151 53.04 -26.84 -9.70
CA LEU A 151 51.86 -26.23 -9.09
C LEU A 151 50.57 -26.69 -9.74
N ASP A 152 50.60 -27.83 -10.42
CA ASP A 152 49.59 -28.37 -11.31
C ASP A 152 48.19 -28.47 -10.67
N THR A 153 47.14 -28.28 -11.49
CA THR A 153 45.69 -28.54 -11.29
C THR A 153 44.93 -27.67 -10.31
N ASP A 154 45.38 -27.36 -9.09
CA ASP A 154 44.61 -26.58 -8.10
C ASP A 154 44.42 -25.10 -8.56
N PHE A 155 45.28 -24.64 -9.40
CA PHE A 155 45.28 -23.31 -9.97
C PHE A 155 44.13 -23.05 -10.97
N PHE A 156 43.72 -24.08 -11.72
CA PHE A 156 42.59 -23.96 -12.65
C PHE A 156 41.27 -23.76 -11.89
N GLN A 157 41.17 -24.19 -10.64
CA GLN A 157 39.99 -24.00 -9.81
C GLN A 157 39.86 -22.53 -9.33
N LEU A 158 40.97 -21.83 -9.10
CA LEU A 158 40.99 -20.42 -8.72
C LEU A 158 40.57 -19.43 -9.85
N ARG A 159 40.58 -19.87 -11.11
CA ARG A 159 40.13 -19.08 -12.27
C ARG A 159 38.62 -19.01 -12.47
N SER A 160 37.90 -19.96 -11.92
CA SER A 160 36.43 -19.98 -11.99
C SER A 160 35.86 -19.31 -10.76
N PRO A 161 34.75 -18.51 -10.88
CA PRO A 161 34.09 -17.96 -9.70
C PRO A 161 33.75 -19.10 -8.72
N PRO A 162 34.24 -19.04 -7.48
CA PRO A 162 34.02 -20.11 -6.53
C PRO A 162 32.54 -20.25 -6.20
N LYS A 163 32.07 -21.49 -6.09
CA LYS A 163 30.68 -21.78 -5.68
C LYS A 163 30.40 -21.42 -4.21
N THR A 164 31.43 -21.39 -3.37
CA THR A 164 31.35 -21.00 -1.96
C THR A 164 32.66 -20.33 -1.52
N ILE A 165 32.56 -19.43 -0.59
CA ILE A 165 33.63 -18.64 0.03
C ILE A 165 34.61 -19.48 0.83
N GLY A 166 34.08 -20.39 1.63
CA GLY A 166 34.92 -21.34 2.37
C GLY A 166 35.78 -22.17 1.44
N GLY A 167 35.27 -22.46 0.24
CA GLY A 167 36.01 -23.10 -0.84
C GLY A 167 37.19 -22.27 -1.31
N PHE A 168 36.93 -20.98 -1.71
CA PHE A 168 37.99 -20.11 -2.24
C PHE A 168 39.12 -19.85 -1.23
N LYS A 169 38.77 -19.53 0.02
CA LYS A 169 39.79 -19.33 1.07
C LYS A 169 40.62 -20.59 1.32
N LYS A 170 39.95 -21.73 1.31
CA LYS A 170 40.63 -23.03 1.46
C LYS A 170 41.54 -23.34 0.28
N ASP A 171 41.05 -23.09 -0.92
CA ASP A 171 41.82 -23.30 -2.16
C ASP A 171 43.00 -22.32 -2.24
N LEU A 172 42.79 -21.04 -1.84
CA LEU A 172 43.83 -20.03 -1.75
C LEU A 172 44.87 -20.36 -0.68
N GLN A 173 44.46 -20.94 0.47
CA GLN A 173 45.36 -21.39 1.53
C GLN A 173 46.18 -22.60 1.05
N ILE A 174 45.58 -23.55 0.37
CA ILE A 174 46.26 -24.70 -0.23
C ILE A 174 47.30 -24.22 -1.26
N PHE A 175 46.93 -23.23 -2.08
CA PHE A 175 47.84 -22.65 -3.04
C PHE A 175 49.00 -21.89 -2.37
N ASP A 176 48.77 -21.17 -1.27
CA ASP A 176 49.81 -20.52 -0.47
C ASP A 176 50.81 -21.53 0.11
N GLU A 177 50.32 -22.63 0.68
CA GLU A 177 51.15 -23.71 1.19
C GLU A 177 51.97 -24.39 0.08
N ASN A 178 51.38 -24.63 -1.08
CA ASN A 178 52.00 -25.22 -2.25
C ASN A 178 53.11 -24.35 -2.83
N ILE A 179 52.87 -23.03 -3.03
CA ILE A 179 53.90 -22.10 -3.49
C ILE A 179 55.09 -22.03 -2.56
N LYS A 180 54.88 -21.90 -1.26
CA LYS A 180 55.93 -21.86 -0.24
C LYS A 180 56.77 -23.14 -0.18
N SER A 181 56.12 -24.28 -0.51
CA SER A 181 56.82 -25.58 -0.56
C SER A 181 57.61 -25.79 -1.84
N VAL A 182 57.00 -25.48 -2.98
CA VAL A 182 57.56 -25.82 -4.34
C VAL A 182 58.59 -24.75 -4.80
N ALA A 183 58.39 -23.50 -4.39
CA ALA A 183 59.30 -22.37 -4.76
C ALA A 183 60.25 -21.99 -3.63
N SER A 184 60.50 -22.89 -2.66
CA SER A 184 61.32 -22.60 -1.47
C SER A 184 62.78 -22.21 -1.78
N GLU A 185 63.32 -22.54 -2.96
CA GLU A 185 64.63 -22.15 -3.47
C GLU A 185 64.65 -20.88 -4.30
N GLU A 186 63.48 -20.33 -4.65
CA GLU A 186 63.31 -19.12 -5.49
C GLU A 186 62.75 -17.96 -4.62
N GLU A 187 63.66 -17.28 -3.88
CA GLU A 187 63.31 -16.21 -2.94
C GLU A 187 62.50 -15.08 -3.59
N GLU A 188 62.68 -14.81 -4.89
CA GLU A 188 61.99 -13.76 -5.60
C GLU A 188 60.52 -14.08 -5.83
N VAL A 189 60.16 -15.30 -6.19
CA VAL A 189 58.79 -15.79 -6.39
C VAL A 189 58.00 -15.83 -5.04
N VAL A 190 58.67 -16.29 -3.96
CA VAL A 190 58.07 -16.35 -2.64
C VAL A 190 57.86 -14.92 -2.06
N SER A 191 58.78 -14.00 -2.34
CA SER A 191 58.65 -12.59 -1.90
C SER A 191 57.46 -11.90 -2.62
N GLU A 192 57.35 -12.07 -3.93
CA GLU A 192 56.27 -11.50 -4.74
C GLU A 192 54.92 -12.06 -4.29
N TRP A 193 54.84 -13.37 -4.02
CA TRP A 193 53.62 -14.01 -3.47
C TRP A 193 53.25 -13.48 -2.09
N ASN A 194 54.17 -13.32 -1.21
CA ASN A 194 53.93 -12.77 0.16
C ASN A 194 53.43 -11.33 0.13
N GLU A 195 53.71 -10.55 -0.92
CA GLU A 195 53.12 -9.23 -1.11
C GLU A 195 51.73 -9.28 -1.75
N LEU A 196 51.48 -10.26 -2.61
CA LEU A 196 50.23 -10.40 -3.35
C LEU A 196 49.13 -11.08 -2.50
N TYR A 197 49.47 -12.11 -1.74
CA TYR A 197 48.54 -12.92 -0.95
C TYR A 197 47.66 -12.10 0.02
N PRO A 198 48.16 -11.12 0.81
CA PRO A 198 47.33 -10.27 1.65
C PRO A 198 46.38 -9.38 0.85
N LYS A 199 46.77 -8.89 -0.32
CA LYS A 199 45.94 -8.07 -1.22
C LYS A 199 44.78 -8.89 -1.79
N ILE A 200 45.04 -10.16 -2.18
CA ILE A 200 43.99 -11.08 -2.64
C ILE A 200 43.02 -11.39 -1.51
N LEU A 201 43.51 -11.60 -0.28
CA LEU A 201 42.68 -11.83 0.91
C LEU A 201 41.77 -10.64 1.21
N GLU A 202 42.30 -9.42 1.23
CA GLU A 202 41.57 -8.20 1.45
C GLU A 202 40.51 -7.96 0.37
N ASN A 203 40.87 -8.13 -0.91
CA ASN A 203 39.95 -8.05 -2.04
C ASN A 203 38.91 -9.19 -2.01
N SER A 204 39.25 -10.36 -1.49
CA SER A 204 38.33 -11.49 -1.34
C SER A 204 37.25 -11.25 -0.27
N ASP A 205 37.53 -10.47 0.77
CA ASP A 205 36.52 -10.15 1.79
C ASP A 205 35.36 -9.29 1.20
N GLY A 206 35.64 -8.41 0.25
CA GLY A 206 34.59 -7.74 -0.55
C GLY A 206 33.78 -8.72 -1.44
N PHE A 207 34.44 -9.74 -2.01
CA PHE A 207 33.80 -10.78 -2.80
C PHE A 207 32.91 -11.70 -1.94
N LEU A 208 33.27 -11.93 -0.70
CA LEU A 208 32.50 -12.70 0.29
C LEU A 208 31.10 -12.10 0.50
N ASN A 209 31.01 -10.79 0.70
CA ASN A 209 29.73 -10.10 0.83
C ASN A 209 28.87 -10.25 -0.43
N THR A 210 29.49 -10.31 -1.62
CA THR A 210 28.78 -10.48 -2.89
C THR A 210 28.20 -11.89 -3.05
N SER A 211 28.92 -12.94 -2.62
CA SER A 211 28.44 -14.32 -2.72
C SER A 211 27.28 -14.57 -1.74
N GLU A 212 27.40 -14.12 -0.48
CA GLU A 212 26.33 -14.22 0.51
C GLU A 212 25.09 -13.44 0.03
N ARG A 213 25.28 -12.30 -0.60
CA ARG A 213 24.23 -11.51 -1.21
C ARG A 213 23.52 -12.27 -2.33
N LEU A 214 24.25 -12.89 -3.26
CA LEU A 214 23.67 -13.65 -4.37
C LEU A 214 22.88 -14.87 -3.85
N GLU A 215 23.42 -15.59 -2.86
CA GLU A 215 22.72 -16.69 -2.21
C GLU A 215 21.45 -16.21 -1.50
N LEU A 216 21.48 -15.04 -0.87
CA LEU A 216 20.34 -14.42 -0.23
C LEU A 216 19.30 -13.97 -1.26
N GLU A 217 19.71 -13.35 -2.37
CA GLU A 217 18.81 -12.95 -3.46
C GLU A 217 18.10 -14.18 -4.05
N GLU A 218 18.84 -15.25 -4.32
CA GLU A 218 18.27 -16.51 -4.82
C GLU A 218 17.31 -17.14 -3.81
N PHE A 219 17.69 -17.15 -2.52
CA PHE A 219 16.83 -17.65 -1.45
C PHE A 219 15.52 -16.85 -1.34
N ILE A 220 15.59 -15.51 -1.38
CA ILE A 220 14.41 -14.63 -1.34
C ILE A 220 13.57 -14.83 -2.60
N LYS A 221 14.21 -14.89 -3.76
CA LYS A 221 13.55 -15.15 -5.04
C LYS A 221 12.73 -16.46 -4.96
N ASP A 222 13.26 -17.51 -4.37
CA ASP A 222 12.61 -18.81 -4.36
C ASP A 222 11.58 -19.00 -3.24
N ASN A 223 11.78 -18.35 -2.10
CA ASN A 223 11.01 -18.65 -0.90
C ASN A 223 10.14 -17.49 -0.40
N LEU A 224 10.53 -16.25 -0.67
CA LEU A 224 9.93 -15.06 -0.04
C LEU A 224 9.43 -14.01 -1.02
N HIS A 225 9.53 -14.25 -2.35
CA HIS A 225 9.04 -13.26 -3.32
C HIS A 225 7.55 -12.96 -3.08
N PRO A 226 7.15 -11.65 -2.95
CA PRO A 226 5.76 -11.30 -2.67
C PRO A 226 4.86 -11.72 -3.83
N ARG A 227 3.70 -12.26 -3.49
CA ARG A 227 2.70 -12.61 -4.47
C ARG A 227 1.79 -11.43 -4.74
N ILE A 228 1.85 -10.89 -5.94
CA ILE A 228 0.99 -9.79 -6.40
C ILE A 228 -0.02 -10.37 -7.39
N VAL A 229 -1.31 -10.18 -7.10
CA VAL A 229 -2.41 -10.71 -7.92
C VAL A 229 -3.24 -9.54 -8.44
N TYR A 230 -3.31 -9.41 -9.75
CA TYR A 230 -4.09 -8.37 -10.40
C TYR A 230 -5.44 -8.86 -10.87
N PHE A 231 -6.44 -8.06 -10.59
CA PHE A 231 -7.80 -8.31 -10.99
C PHE A 231 -8.34 -7.12 -11.78
N SER A 232 -8.55 -7.28 -13.06
CA SER A 232 -9.24 -6.34 -13.94
C SER A 232 -10.72 -6.72 -14.13
N ASP A 233 -11.40 -6.10 -15.08
CA ASP A 233 -12.79 -6.39 -15.41
C ASP A 233 -13.03 -7.89 -15.64
N TYR A 234 -13.71 -8.54 -14.68
CA TYR A 234 -14.05 -9.96 -14.79
C TYR A 234 -15.14 -10.17 -15.81
N LYS A 235 -14.94 -11.14 -16.68
CA LYS A 235 -16.05 -11.64 -17.45
C LYS A 235 -16.96 -12.48 -16.56
N LYS A 236 -18.21 -12.05 -16.51
CA LYS A 236 -19.24 -12.66 -15.67
C LYS A 236 -19.50 -14.09 -16.14
N ILE A 237 -19.64 -15.00 -15.18
CA ILE A 237 -20.11 -16.35 -15.49
C ILE A 237 -21.51 -16.26 -16.06
N LEU A 238 -21.73 -16.94 -17.17
CA LEU A 238 -23.06 -17.12 -17.73
C LEU A 238 -23.80 -18.22 -16.96
N GLY A 239 -25.13 -18.10 -16.86
CA GLY A 239 -25.97 -19.10 -16.20
C GLY A 239 -25.95 -20.47 -16.91
N ASN A 240 -25.60 -20.51 -18.20
CA ASN A 240 -25.40 -21.71 -18.99
C ASN A 240 -23.99 -21.68 -19.59
N ILE A 241 -23.23 -22.72 -19.35
CA ILE A 241 -21.87 -22.92 -19.82
C ILE A 241 -21.92 -24.05 -20.87
N ASN A 242 -21.54 -23.77 -22.09
CA ASN A 242 -21.35 -24.79 -23.10
C ASN A 242 -19.98 -25.45 -22.87
N LEU A 243 -19.94 -26.71 -22.49
CA LEU A 243 -18.70 -27.40 -22.19
C LEU A 243 -17.81 -27.64 -23.42
N GLN A 244 -18.40 -27.73 -24.62
CA GLN A 244 -17.60 -27.84 -25.84
C GLN A 244 -16.87 -26.55 -26.15
N ASP A 245 -17.55 -25.40 -26.06
CA ASP A 245 -16.93 -24.08 -26.26
C ASP A 245 -15.85 -23.84 -25.19
N TYR A 246 -16.14 -24.22 -23.94
CA TYR A 246 -15.15 -24.15 -22.85
C TYR A 246 -13.89 -24.96 -23.16
N LEU A 247 -14.03 -26.23 -23.61
CA LEU A 247 -12.89 -27.09 -23.95
C LEU A 247 -12.11 -26.57 -25.16
N HIS A 248 -12.78 -25.99 -26.15
CA HIS A 248 -12.12 -25.31 -27.27
C HIS A 248 -11.33 -24.10 -26.81
N GLY A 249 -11.90 -23.24 -25.97
CA GLY A 249 -11.22 -22.09 -25.38
C GLY A 249 -9.98 -22.48 -24.57
N VAL A 250 -10.05 -23.56 -23.77
CA VAL A 250 -8.89 -24.11 -23.04
C VAL A 250 -7.79 -24.57 -23.98
N LYS A 251 -8.14 -25.27 -25.08
CA LYS A 251 -7.16 -25.73 -26.07
C LYS A 251 -6.50 -24.57 -26.81
N SER A 252 -7.23 -23.52 -27.15
CA SER A 252 -6.72 -22.33 -27.81
C SER A 252 -5.75 -21.55 -26.91
N SER A 253 -6.05 -21.44 -25.62
CA SER A 253 -5.19 -20.74 -24.65
C SER A 253 -3.85 -21.42 -24.41
N THR A 254 -3.79 -22.74 -24.58
CA THR A 254 -2.52 -23.52 -24.46
C THR A 254 -1.68 -23.51 -25.73
N SER A 255 -2.21 -23.08 -26.88
CA SER A 255 -1.51 -23.07 -28.16
C SER A 255 -0.85 -21.73 -28.56
N GLY A 256 -0.92 -20.72 -27.71
CA GLY A 256 -0.17 -19.44 -27.88
C GLY A 256 -0.69 -18.47 -28.96
N ASN A 257 -1.89 -18.68 -29.49
CA ASN A 257 -2.51 -17.73 -30.45
C ASN A 257 -3.23 -16.58 -29.74
N VAL A 258 -2.75 -15.37 -29.93
CA VAL A 258 -3.10 -14.12 -29.21
C VAL A 258 -4.46 -13.51 -29.61
N GLU A 259 -5.19 -14.06 -30.57
CA GLU A 259 -6.43 -13.45 -31.11
C GLU A 259 -7.70 -13.60 -30.25
N TYR A 260 -7.66 -14.28 -29.09
CA TYR A 260 -8.83 -14.60 -28.27
C TYR A 260 -8.76 -14.11 -26.83
N VAL A 261 -8.25 -12.91 -26.57
CA VAL A 261 -8.15 -12.34 -25.21
C VAL A 261 -9.53 -12.22 -24.52
N GLU A 262 -10.59 -11.90 -25.28
CA GLU A 262 -11.94 -11.79 -24.71
C GLU A 262 -12.57 -13.12 -24.28
N GLU A 263 -12.18 -14.22 -24.87
CA GLU A 263 -12.68 -15.56 -24.55
C GLU A 263 -11.90 -16.20 -23.41
N PHE A 264 -10.63 -15.82 -23.26
CA PHE A 264 -9.71 -16.34 -22.24
C PHE A 264 -10.22 -16.08 -20.81
N ASP A 265 -10.64 -14.87 -20.48
CA ASP A 265 -11.12 -14.52 -19.13
C ASP A 265 -12.40 -15.25 -18.73
N ARG A 266 -13.27 -15.55 -19.71
CA ARG A 266 -14.45 -16.40 -19.46
C ARG A 266 -14.05 -17.84 -19.15
N VAL A 267 -13.09 -18.36 -19.89
CA VAL A 267 -12.56 -19.71 -19.67
C VAL A 267 -11.93 -19.83 -18.29
N GLU A 268 -11.21 -18.80 -17.86
CA GLU A 268 -10.58 -18.76 -16.53
C GLU A 268 -11.61 -18.75 -15.41
N THR A 269 -12.65 -17.90 -15.49
CA THR A 269 -13.68 -17.83 -14.45
C THR A 269 -14.47 -19.15 -14.36
N VAL A 270 -14.73 -19.83 -15.49
CA VAL A 270 -15.36 -21.16 -15.51
C VAL A 270 -14.43 -22.24 -14.94
N ARG A 271 -13.13 -22.17 -15.25
CA ARG A 271 -12.11 -23.05 -14.66
C ARG A 271 -12.07 -22.91 -13.15
N ASN A 272 -12.12 -21.68 -12.66
CA ASN A 272 -12.15 -21.39 -11.23
C ASN A 272 -13.41 -21.92 -10.55
N LEU A 273 -14.57 -21.81 -11.20
CA LEU A 273 -15.81 -22.42 -10.71
C LEU A 273 -15.69 -23.95 -10.60
N PHE A 274 -15.19 -24.63 -11.62
CA PHE A 274 -14.99 -26.09 -11.60
C PHE A 274 -13.95 -26.51 -10.56
N TYR A 275 -12.89 -25.75 -10.42
CA TYR A 275 -11.88 -25.97 -9.38
C TYR A 275 -12.48 -25.88 -7.97
N LEU A 276 -13.26 -24.83 -7.67
CA LEU A 276 -13.95 -24.70 -6.40
C LEU A 276 -15.00 -25.78 -6.16
N ALA A 277 -15.63 -26.23 -7.20
CA ALA A 277 -16.58 -27.34 -7.15
C ALA A 277 -15.92 -28.72 -7.02
N GLU A 278 -14.59 -28.80 -7.20
CA GLU A 278 -13.84 -30.04 -7.38
C GLU A 278 -14.48 -30.94 -8.47
N LEU A 279 -14.89 -30.32 -9.56
CA LEU A 279 -15.53 -30.99 -10.68
C LEU A 279 -14.50 -31.33 -11.75
N GLU A 280 -14.19 -32.61 -11.88
CA GLU A 280 -13.29 -33.12 -12.89
C GLU A 280 -14.06 -33.37 -14.19
N LEU A 281 -13.62 -32.77 -15.29
CA LEU A 281 -14.30 -32.88 -16.59
C LEU A 281 -14.28 -34.29 -17.13
N ASP A 282 -13.18 -35.02 -16.94
CA ASP A 282 -13.06 -36.43 -17.39
C ASP A 282 -14.14 -37.32 -16.75
N LYS A 283 -14.41 -37.11 -15.44
CA LYS A 283 -15.48 -37.85 -14.75
C LYS A 283 -16.87 -37.41 -15.23
N LEU A 284 -17.02 -36.15 -15.61
CA LEU A 284 -18.28 -35.65 -16.17
C LEU A 284 -18.56 -36.33 -17.50
N GLU A 285 -17.56 -36.46 -18.39
CA GLU A 285 -17.71 -37.18 -19.70
C GLU A 285 -17.95 -38.68 -19.47
N GLU A 286 -17.21 -39.34 -18.57
CA GLU A 286 -17.41 -40.74 -18.27
C GLU A 286 -18.82 -41.05 -17.77
N TYR A 287 -19.40 -40.15 -16.95
CA TYR A 287 -20.71 -40.36 -16.31
C TYR A 287 -21.90 -39.84 -17.14
N GLN A 288 -21.72 -39.25 -18.32
CA GLN A 288 -22.82 -38.77 -19.18
C GLN A 288 -23.88 -39.81 -19.44
N ASN A 289 -23.47 -41.09 -19.65
CA ASN A 289 -24.35 -42.20 -19.90
C ASN A 289 -24.83 -42.92 -18.63
N SER A 290 -24.53 -42.39 -17.45
CA SER A 290 -24.86 -42.97 -16.13
C SER A 290 -25.60 -41.97 -15.27
N PRO A 291 -26.90 -41.71 -15.43
CA PRO A 291 -27.64 -40.65 -14.77
C PRO A 291 -27.43 -40.61 -13.23
N SER A 292 -27.45 -41.76 -12.57
CA SER A 292 -27.28 -41.85 -11.11
C SER A 292 -25.90 -41.41 -10.67
N LYS A 293 -24.83 -41.76 -11.40
CA LYS A 293 -23.47 -41.34 -11.10
C LYS A 293 -23.27 -39.84 -11.34
N LEU A 294 -23.83 -39.34 -12.45
CA LEU A 294 -23.78 -37.93 -12.82
C LEU A 294 -24.49 -37.04 -11.80
N ILE A 295 -25.71 -37.39 -11.38
CA ILE A 295 -26.47 -36.68 -10.34
C ILE A 295 -25.66 -36.64 -9.03
N LYS A 296 -25.06 -37.76 -8.63
CA LYS A 296 -24.25 -37.82 -7.41
C LYS A 296 -23.01 -36.90 -7.49
N LEU A 297 -22.31 -36.90 -8.63
CA LEU A 297 -21.17 -36.03 -8.89
C LEU A 297 -21.55 -34.56 -8.79
N LEU A 298 -22.60 -34.13 -9.49
CA LEU A 298 -23.07 -32.77 -9.51
C LEU A 298 -23.60 -32.27 -8.15
N ASN A 299 -24.30 -33.14 -7.41
CA ASN A 299 -24.73 -32.81 -6.06
C ASN A 299 -23.55 -32.60 -5.09
N GLN A 300 -22.48 -33.40 -5.23
CA GLN A 300 -21.26 -33.20 -4.43
C GLN A 300 -20.56 -31.88 -4.82
N ALA A 301 -20.39 -31.61 -6.11
CA ALA A 301 -19.82 -30.39 -6.63
C ALA A 301 -20.60 -29.15 -6.17
N SER A 302 -21.93 -29.19 -6.25
CA SER A 302 -22.83 -28.12 -5.79
C SER A 302 -22.69 -27.82 -4.30
N LYS A 303 -22.61 -28.87 -3.45
CA LYS A 303 -22.39 -28.71 -2.00
C LYS A 303 -21.05 -28.06 -1.69
N LYS A 304 -19.98 -28.52 -2.36
CA LYS A 304 -18.63 -27.97 -2.18
C LYS A 304 -18.61 -26.49 -2.60
N LEU A 305 -19.13 -26.19 -3.78
CA LEU A 305 -19.18 -24.82 -4.27
C LEU A 305 -19.95 -23.89 -3.31
N THR A 306 -21.15 -24.32 -2.87
CA THR A 306 -21.98 -23.58 -1.91
C THR A 306 -21.22 -23.33 -0.60
N SER A 307 -20.56 -24.34 -0.03
CA SER A 307 -19.83 -24.21 1.23
C SER A 307 -18.60 -23.29 1.14
N ARG A 308 -17.97 -23.22 -0.03
CA ARG A 308 -16.78 -22.38 -0.27
C ARG A 308 -17.12 -20.93 -0.56
N LEU A 309 -18.29 -20.67 -1.14
CA LEU A 309 -18.72 -19.30 -1.47
C LEU A 309 -19.38 -18.58 -0.31
N ASN A 310 -20.20 -19.26 0.51
CA ASN A 310 -20.94 -18.62 1.59
C ASN A 310 -20.11 -17.87 2.64
N PRO A 311 -18.88 -18.29 3.05
CA PRO A 311 -18.04 -17.53 3.96
C PRO A 311 -17.67 -16.13 3.47
N ALA A 312 -17.49 -15.99 2.14
CA ALA A 312 -17.18 -14.71 1.49
C ALA A 312 -18.45 -13.96 1.03
N TRP A 313 -19.62 -14.63 1.06
CA TRP A 313 -20.88 -14.06 0.62
C TRP A 313 -21.50 -13.22 1.70
N LYS A 314 -21.67 -11.92 1.48
CA LYS A 314 -22.35 -11.02 2.40
C LYS A 314 -23.82 -10.85 1.99
N GLY A 315 -24.73 -11.17 2.86
CA GLY A 315 -26.17 -11.15 2.66
C GLY A 315 -26.82 -12.44 3.14
N GLU A 316 -28.02 -12.74 2.63
CA GLU A 316 -28.64 -14.04 2.89
C GLU A 316 -27.80 -15.14 2.21
N PRO A 317 -27.54 -16.28 2.89
CA PRO A 317 -26.80 -17.37 2.28
C PRO A 317 -27.39 -17.82 0.96
N ILE A 318 -26.53 -18.24 0.05
CA ILE A 318 -26.96 -18.76 -1.25
C ILE A 318 -26.75 -20.28 -1.31
N HIS A 319 -27.59 -20.93 -2.10
CA HIS A 319 -27.39 -22.32 -2.51
C HIS A 319 -27.10 -22.33 -4.00
N VAL A 320 -25.99 -22.96 -4.39
CA VAL A 320 -25.55 -23.10 -5.78
C VAL A 320 -25.76 -24.52 -6.22
N GLU A 321 -26.56 -24.72 -7.27
CA GLU A 321 -26.79 -26.02 -7.90
C GLU A 321 -26.19 -26.04 -9.31
N LEU A 322 -25.38 -27.04 -9.60
CA LEU A 322 -24.88 -27.33 -10.95
C LEU A 322 -25.75 -28.42 -11.55
N ARG A 323 -26.30 -28.14 -12.75
CA ARG A 323 -27.17 -29.07 -13.47
C ARG A 323 -26.64 -29.28 -14.88
N PHE A 324 -26.51 -30.52 -15.27
CA PHE A 324 -26.15 -30.90 -16.64
C PHE A 324 -27.37 -31.13 -17.49
N ASN A 325 -27.44 -30.47 -18.62
CA ASN A 325 -28.55 -30.53 -19.56
C ASN A 325 -28.11 -31.13 -20.90
N PRO A 326 -29.08 -31.60 -21.73
CA PRO A 326 -28.79 -32.05 -23.09
C PRO A 326 -28.04 -30.98 -23.90
N GLY A 327 -27.17 -31.43 -24.81
CA GLY A 327 -26.34 -30.54 -25.62
C GLY A 327 -25.05 -30.05 -24.92
N ASN A 328 -24.58 -30.78 -23.92
CA ASN A 328 -23.35 -30.46 -23.15
C ASN A 328 -23.40 -29.10 -22.46
N ILE A 329 -24.57 -28.71 -21.98
CA ILE A 329 -24.79 -27.45 -21.30
C ILE A 329 -24.79 -27.67 -19.79
N MET A 330 -23.84 -27.03 -19.08
CA MET A 330 -23.84 -26.91 -17.63
C MET A 330 -24.60 -25.66 -17.20
N SER A 331 -25.67 -25.84 -16.45
CA SER A 331 -26.44 -24.73 -15.87
C SER A 331 -26.04 -24.47 -14.44
N VAL A 332 -25.82 -23.17 -14.11
CA VAL A 332 -25.58 -22.67 -12.74
C VAL A 332 -26.90 -22.09 -12.23
N ILE A 333 -27.49 -22.76 -11.24
CA ILE A 333 -28.76 -22.37 -10.62
C ILE A 333 -28.45 -21.82 -9.23
N ILE A 334 -29.01 -20.69 -8.89
CA ILE A 334 -28.82 -20.01 -7.60
C ILE A 334 -30.18 -19.90 -6.89
N SER A 335 -30.18 -20.21 -5.61
CA SER A 335 -31.31 -19.99 -4.72
C SER A 335 -30.87 -19.17 -3.52
N ASP A 336 -31.77 -18.34 -2.98
CA ASP A 336 -31.56 -17.61 -1.74
C ASP A 336 -32.03 -18.49 -0.57
N VAL A 337 -31.23 -18.59 0.48
CA VAL A 337 -31.54 -19.41 1.67
C VAL A 337 -31.79 -18.48 2.85
N HIS A 338 -33.03 -18.47 3.36
CA HIS A 338 -33.40 -17.68 4.51
C HIS A 338 -32.95 -18.31 5.84
N ARG A 339 -32.94 -17.53 6.92
CA ARG A 339 -32.54 -17.99 8.26
C ARG A 339 -33.38 -19.14 8.80
N ASP A 340 -34.63 -19.27 8.35
CA ASP A 340 -35.54 -20.36 8.69
C ASP A 340 -35.33 -21.62 7.85
N GLY A 341 -34.34 -21.61 6.93
CA GLY A 341 -34.07 -22.69 6.01
C GLY A 341 -34.94 -22.69 4.75
N THR A 342 -35.84 -21.72 4.60
CA THR A 342 -36.68 -21.59 3.39
C THR A 342 -35.81 -21.22 2.19
N ILE A 343 -36.03 -21.90 1.07
CA ILE A 343 -35.34 -21.63 -0.20
C ILE A 343 -36.28 -20.85 -1.11
N THR A 344 -35.84 -19.71 -1.59
CA THR A 344 -36.59 -18.83 -2.47
C THR A 344 -35.77 -18.40 -3.69
N ASN A 345 -36.41 -17.70 -4.60
CA ASN A 345 -35.79 -17.06 -5.74
C ASN A 345 -34.87 -18.01 -6.56
N THR A 346 -35.28 -19.28 -6.68
CA THR A 346 -34.52 -20.31 -7.44
C THR A 346 -34.58 -20.03 -8.92
N GLY A 347 -33.42 -19.89 -9.55
CA GLY A 347 -33.33 -19.65 -10.98
C GLY A 347 -31.93 -19.69 -11.55
N LEU A 348 -31.83 -19.66 -12.87
CA LEU A 348 -30.54 -19.57 -13.54
C LEU A 348 -29.78 -18.29 -13.13
N LEU A 349 -28.46 -18.38 -13.00
CA LEU A 349 -27.59 -17.24 -12.65
C LEU A 349 -27.78 -16.05 -13.60
N ASN A 350 -28.03 -16.30 -14.92
CA ASN A 350 -28.22 -15.23 -15.89
C ASN A 350 -29.52 -14.41 -15.67
N ARG A 351 -30.47 -14.92 -14.89
CA ARG A 351 -31.71 -14.21 -14.51
C ARG A 351 -31.51 -13.30 -13.28
N ARG A 352 -30.39 -13.43 -12.59
CA ARG A 352 -30.06 -12.55 -11.47
C ARG A 352 -29.62 -11.17 -11.96
N ALA A 353 -29.75 -10.15 -11.11
CA ALA A 353 -29.28 -8.80 -11.40
C ALA A 353 -27.79 -8.78 -11.77
N GLU A 354 -27.38 -7.83 -12.59
CA GLU A 354 -25.99 -7.70 -13.05
C GLU A 354 -24.99 -7.63 -11.89
N GLY A 355 -25.33 -6.90 -10.82
CA GLY A 355 -24.53 -6.82 -9.63
C GLY A 355 -24.33 -8.16 -8.91
N PHE A 356 -25.37 -8.98 -8.85
CA PHE A 356 -25.26 -10.34 -8.30
C PHE A 356 -24.28 -11.19 -9.11
N LYS A 357 -24.43 -11.18 -10.45
CA LYS A 357 -23.54 -11.94 -11.35
C LYS A 357 -22.09 -11.49 -11.23
N TRP A 358 -21.88 -10.21 -11.10
CA TRP A 358 -20.55 -9.66 -10.90
C TRP A 358 -19.95 -10.14 -9.56
N THR A 359 -20.66 -9.96 -8.45
CA THR A 359 -20.23 -10.39 -7.11
C THR A 359 -19.95 -11.89 -7.07
N PHE A 360 -20.81 -12.69 -7.68
CA PHE A 360 -20.66 -14.14 -7.75
C PHE A 360 -19.39 -14.54 -8.52
N SER A 361 -19.13 -13.93 -9.67
CA SER A 361 -17.93 -14.18 -10.47
C SER A 361 -16.65 -13.72 -9.76
N PHE A 362 -16.71 -12.57 -9.09
CA PHE A 362 -15.61 -12.06 -8.30
C PHE A 362 -15.24 -13.02 -7.15
N ILE A 363 -16.23 -13.45 -6.36
CA ILE A 363 -15.98 -14.35 -5.23
C ILE A 363 -15.44 -15.70 -5.73
N ILE A 364 -15.89 -16.20 -6.88
CA ILE A 364 -15.36 -17.43 -7.47
C ILE A 364 -13.88 -17.27 -7.82
N ASN A 365 -13.51 -16.23 -8.54
CA ASN A 365 -12.13 -16.00 -8.92
C ASN A 365 -11.26 -15.82 -7.69
N PHE A 366 -11.70 -15.00 -6.75
CA PHE A 366 -11.00 -14.75 -5.51
C PHE A 366 -10.84 -16.01 -4.65
N ALA A 367 -11.91 -16.77 -4.44
CA ALA A 367 -11.86 -18.00 -3.64
C ALA A 367 -10.99 -19.09 -4.30
N ALA A 368 -11.03 -19.20 -5.64
CA ALA A 368 -10.19 -20.14 -6.36
C ALA A 368 -8.70 -19.79 -6.22
N GLU A 369 -8.34 -18.52 -6.38
CA GLU A 369 -6.97 -18.05 -6.17
C GLU A 369 -6.52 -18.27 -4.72
N THR A 370 -7.39 -17.96 -3.75
CA THR A 370 -7.11 -18.18 -2.33
C THR A 370 -6.85 -19.64 -2.00
N GLN A 371 -7.56 -20.59 -2.63
CA GLN A 371 -7.38 -22.02 -2.37
C GLN A 371 -6.19 -22.63 -3.10
N ARG A 372 -5.90 -22.20 -4.33
CA ARG A 372 -4.77 -22.72 -5.11
C ARG A 372 -3.41 -22.41 -4.49
N SER A 373 -3.34 -21.32 -3.78
CA SER A 373 -2.05 -20.72 -3.44
C SER A 373 -1.79 -20.53 -1.97
N GLU A 374 -2.68 -21.03 -1.08
CA GLU A 374 -2.56 -20.64 0.33
C GLU A 374 -2.37 -19.12 0.47
N LEU A 375 -3.24 -18.31 -0.20
CA LEU A 375 -3.18 -16.84 -0.20
C LEU A 375 -3.36 -16.28 1.22
N LYS A 376 -2.43 -16.57 2.09
CA LYS A 376 -2.15 -15.77 3.26
C LYS A 376 -1.06 -14.78 2.83
N GLU A 377 -1.34 -13.48 3.00
CA GLU A 377 -0.37 -12.41 2.80
C GLU A 377 -0.07 -12.02 1.32
N ALA A 378 -1.02 -12.19 0.40
CA ALA A 378 -0.91 -11.68 -0.97
C ALA A 378 -1.20 -10.17 -1.05
N ILE A 379 -0.66 -9.54 -2.09
CA ILE A 379 -1.00 -8.16 -2.49
C ILE A 379 -2.01 -8.25 -3.63
N LEU A 380 -3.22 -7.77 -3.37
CA LEU A 380 -4.33 -7.80 -4.30
C LEU A 380 -4.46 -6.43 -4.98
N LEU A 381 -4.33 -6.39 -6.29
CA LEU A 381 -4.50 -5.21 -7.12
C LEU A 381 -5.83 -5.30 -7.84
N LEU A 382 -6.80 -4.43 -7.51
CA LEU A 382 -8.16 -4.49 -8.05
C LEU A 382 -8.44 -3.25 -8.90
N ASP A 383 -8.72 -3.44 -10.19
CA ASP A 383 -9.05 -2.34 -11.08
C ASP A 383 -10.58 -2.18 -11.18
N GLU A 384 -11.08 -1.02 -10.75
CA GLU A 384 -12.49 -0.64 -10.72
C GLU A 384 -13.41 -1.74 -10.14
N PRO A 385 -13.10 -2.29 -8.94
CA PRO A 385 -13.95 -3.30 -8.35
C PRO A 385 -15.36 -2.73 -8.13
N ALA A 386 -16.37 -3.45 -8.58
CA ALA A 386 -17.78 -3.05 -8.44
C ALA A 386 -18.28 -1.91 -9.35
N ARG A 387 -17.57 -1.56 -10.43
CA ARG A 387 -17.92 -0.46 -11.35
C ARG A 387 -19.39 -0.47 -11.81
N ASN A 388 -19.97 -1.63 -12.06
CA ASN A 388 -21.33 -1.77 -12.61
C ASN A 388 -22.38 -2.13 -11.55
N LEU A 389 -22.08 -1.93 -10.25
CA LEU A 389 -22.98 -2.25 -9.15
C LEU A 389 -23.79 -1.05 -8.69
N HIS A 390 -24.99 -1.34 -8.16
CA HIS A 390 -25.76 -0.32 -7.45
C HIS A 390 -24.98 0.15 -6.19
N PRO A 391 -25.09 1.44 -5.80
CA PRO A 391 -24.38 2.00 -4.63
C PRO A 391 -24.38 1.14 -3.36
N THR A 392 -25.52 0.55 -3.02
CA THR A 392 -25.63 -0.34 -1.84
C THR A 392 -24.80 -1.63 -1.96
N GLN A 393 -24.66 -2.15 -3.17
CA GLN A 393 -23.85 -3.34 -3.44
C GLN A 393 -22.36 -3.01 -3.46
N GLN A 394 -22.00 -1.85 -4.00
CA GLN A 394 -20.61 -1.36 -3.95
C GLN A 394 -20.06 -1.29 -2.52
N ARG A 395 -20.93 -0.92 -1.55
CA ARG A 395 -20.58 -0.95 -0.13
C ARG A 395 -20.33 -2.34 0.40
N GLY A 396 -21.17 -3.29 0.03
CA GLY A 396 -20.94 -4.70 0.39
C GLY A 396 -19.55 -5.18 -0.06
N ILE A 397 -19.14 -4.77 -1.27
CA ILE A 397 -17.78 -5.02 -1.77
C ILE A 397 -16.73 -4.26 -0.97
N SER A 398 -16.95 -2.97 -0.68
CA SER A 398 -16.04 -2.17 0.15
C SER A 398 -15.78 -2.82 1.51
N ASP A 399 -16.82 -3.29 2.20
CA ASP A 399 -16.67 -4.01 3.47
C ASP A 399 -15.97 -5.36 3.31
N MET A 400 -16.17 -6.04 2.18
CA MET A 400 -15.44 -7.26 1.87
C MET A 400 -13.94 -6.95 1.69
N LEU A 401 -13.58 -5.88 0.96
CA LEU A 401 -12.18 -5.46 0.79
C LEU A 401 -11.51 -5.14 2.11
N LYS A 402 -12.22 -4.47 3.06
CA LYS A 402 -11.72 -4.25 4.44
C LYS A 402 -11.40 -5.56 5.15
N ASN A 403 -12.28 -6.55 5.05
CA ASN A 403 -12.03 -7.85 5.68
C ASN A 403 -10.85 -8.58 5.03
N LEU A 404 -10.71 -8.49 3.71
CA LEU A 404 -9.58 -9.06 2.97
C LEU A 404 -8.25 -8.41 3.36
N ALA A 405 -8.26 -7.11 3.62
CA ALA A 405 -7.07 -6.37 4.07
C ALA A 405 -6.57 -6.82 5.45
N GLY A 406 -7.39 -7.53 6.25
CA GLY A 406 -6.96 -8.13 7.50
C GLY A 406 -5.93 -9.25 7.36
N THR A 407 -5.94 -9.97 6.24
CA THR A 407 -5.01 -11.08 5.94
C THR A 407 -4.11 -10.80 4.74
N ASN A 408 -4.56 -9.95 3.83
CA ASN A 408 -3.87 -9.57 2.61
C ASN A 408 -3.59 -8.06 2.61
N GLN A 409 -2.87 -7.57 1.62
CA GLN A 409 -2.82 -6.16 1.30
C GLN A 409 -3.70 -5.91 0.08
N VAL A 410 -4.56 -4.89 0.12
CA VAL A 410 -5.51 -4.60 -0.95
C VAL A 410 -5.28 -3.18 -1.46
N LEU A 411 -4.86 -3.08 -2.72
CA LEU A 411 -4.71 -1.81 -3.44
C LEU A 411 -5.72 -1.80 -4.58
N TYR A 412 -6.55 -0.78 -4.67
CA TYR A 412 -7.58 -0.75 -5.70
C TYR A 412 -7.74 0.63 -6.34
N ALA A 413 -8.09 0.63 -7.63
CA ALA A 413 -8.43 1.83 -8.38
C ALA A 413 -9.95 1.99 -8.40
N THR A 414 -10.44 3.21 -8.17
CA THR A 414 -11.88 3.50 -8.30
C THR A 414 -12.14 4.96 -8.64
N HIS A 415 -13.27 5.19 -9.33
CA HIS A 415 -13.86 6.51 -9.48
C HIS A 415 -15.19 6.63 -8.71
N SER A 416 -15.61 5.55 -8.02
CA SER A 416 -16.87 5.51 -7.30
C SER A 416 -16.77 6.08 -5.89
N PRO A 417 -17.59 7.08 -5.54
CA PRO A 417 -17.64 7.61 -4.17
C PRO A 417 -18.08 6.56 -3.14
N PHE A 418 -18.80 5.51 -3.56
CA PHE A 418 -19.30 4.46 -2.66
C PHE A 418 -18.26 3.43 -2.29
N MET A 419 -17.10 3.46 -2.96
CA MET A 419 -15.95 2.63 -2.65
C MET A 419 -14.92 3.35 -1.75
N ILE A 420 -15.12 4.65 -1.50
CA ILE A 420 -14.27 5.44 -0.61
C ILE A 420 -14.89 5.42 0.79
N PHE A 421 -14.18 4.91 1.77
CA PHE A 421 -14.75 4.64 3.11
C PHE A 421 -13.85 5.02 4.29
N ASP A 422 -12.62 5.43 4.03
CA ASP A 422 -11.69 5.85 5.08
C ASP A 422 -10.65 6.81 4.51
N TYR A 423 -10.27 7.76 5.32
CA TYR A 423 -9.11 8.60 5.06
C TYR A 423 -8.09 8.39 6.18
N THR A 424 -7.08 7.62 5.85
CA THR A 424 -5.82 7.57 6.60
C THR A 424 -4.69 7.82 5.61
N PRO A 425 -3.63 8.52 5.96
CA PRO A 425 -2.46 8.65 5.07
C PRO A 425 -2.03 7.27 4.55
N GLY A 426 -1.85 7.16 3.24
CA GLY A 426 -1.57 5.88 2.58
C GLY A 426 -2.79 5.02 2.22
N ASN A 427 -4.01 5.37 2.67
CA ASN A 427 -5.24 4.63 2.31
C ASN A 427 -6.04 5.31 1.18
N LEU A 428 -5.89 6.62 0.99
CA LEU A 428 -6.52 7.37 -0.09
C LEU A 428 -5.45 8.14 -0.87
N LEU A 429 -5.31 7.82 -2.14
CA LEU A 429 -4.34 8.44 -3.05
C LEU A 429 -5.07 9.00 -4.25
N VAL A 430 -4.83 10.26 -4.55
CA VAL A 430 -5.41 10.93 -5.72
C VAL A 430 -4.51 10.74 -6.91
N VAL A 431 -5.11 10.39 -8.04
CA VAL A 431 -4.43 10.25 -9.32
C VAL A 431 -5.04 11.22 -10.32
N GLU A 432 -4.28 12.19 -10.75
CA GLU A 432 -4.69 13.19 -11.74
C GLU A 432 -3.80 13.20 -12.96
N LEU A 433 -4.41 13.43 -14.12
CA LEU A 433 -3.71 13.65 -15.37
C LEU A 433 -3.45 15.15 -15.55
N GLU A 434 -2.21 15.55 -15.60
CA GLU A 434 -1.82 16.94 -15.85
C GLU A 434 -2.12 17.32 -17.32
N ARG A 435 -2.99 18.31 -17.52
CA ARG A 435 -3.53 18.67 -18.85
C ARG A 435 -2.48 19.16 -19.85
N LYS A 436 -1.34 19.68 -19.36
CA LYS A 436 -0.30 20.28 -20.23
C LYS A 436 0.60 19.26 -20.92
N ASN A 437 0.90 18.17 -20.22
CA ASN A 437 1.89 17.17 -20.64
C ASN A 437 1.33 15.75 -20.67
N HIS A 438 0.04 15.55 -20.37
CA HIS A 438 -0.62 14.25 -20.31
C HIS A 438 0.05 13.24 -19.36
N LEU A 439 0.70 13.72 -18.31
CA LEU A 439 1.38 12.90 -17.33
C LEU A 439 0.54 12.75 -16.06
N SER A 440 0.54 11.57 -15.48
CA SER A 440 -0.18 11.28 -14.25
C SER A 440 0.66 11.66 -13.03
N LYS A 441 0.03 12.34 -12.08
CA LYS A 441 0.57 12.65 -10.75
C LYS A 441 -0.21 11.92 -9.69
N ILE A 442 0.50 11.49 -8.64
CA ILE A 442 -0.07 10.84 -7.46
C ILE A 442 0.22 11.73 -6.26
N TYR A 443 -0.80 12.00 -5.44
CA TYR A 443 -0.64 12.77 -4.21
C TYR A 443 -1.70 12.37 -3.16
N TYR A 444 -1.41 12.72 -1.91
CA TYR A 444 -2.28 12.37 -0.76
C TYR A 444 -3.29 13.48 -0.45
N GLU A 445 -2.99 14.70 -0.88
CA GLU A 445 -3.78 15.88 -0.59
C GLU A 445 -5.00 15.95 -1.52
N TYR A 446 -5.97 15.08 -1.28
CA TYR A 446 -7.18 15.01 -2.12
C TYR A 446 -7.95 16.34 -2.21
N TRP A 447 -7.75 17.26 -1.24
CA TRP A 447 -8.33 18.60 -1.27
C TRP A 447 -7.67 19.53 -2.31
N LYS A 448 -6.49 19.17 -2.84
CA LYS A 448 -5.85 19.87 -3.97
C LYS A 448 -6.38 19.39 -5.32
N ALA A 449 -7.19 18.33 -5.33
CA ALA A 449 -7.76 17.76 -6.54
C ALA A 449 -8.72 18.72 -7.25
N ASP A 450 -8.88 18.55 -8.56
CA ASP A 450 -9.88 19.28 -9.30
C ASP A 450 -11.30 18.96 -8.78
N ASP A 451 -12.28 19.86 -9.00
CA ASP A 451 -13.64 19.69 -8.49
C ASP A 451 -14.27 18.37 -8.92
N ALA A 452 -13.95 17.88 -10.11
CA ALA A 452 -14.53 16.65 -10.64
C ALA A 452 -13.97 15.38 -9.95
N THR A 453 -12.78 15.45 -9.38
CA THR A 453 -12.18 14.39 -8.54
C THR A 453 -12.55 14.61 -7.08
N LEU A 454 -12.53 15.84 -6.60
CA LEU A 454 -12.79 16.21 -5.21
C LEU A 454 -14.23 15.89 -4.77
N ILE A 455 -15.24 16.27 -5.58
CA ILE A 455 -16.65 16.10 -5.24
C ILE A 455 -17.01 14.61 -4.95
N PRO A 456 -16.65 13.62 -5.78
CA PRO A 456 -16.85 12.21 -5.46
C PRO A 456 -16.16 11.75 -4.18
N ILE A 457 -14.94 12.24 -3.91
CA ILE A 457 -14.21 11.91 -2.67
C ILE A 457 -14.96 12.45 -1.45
N LEU A 458 -15.34 13.73 -1.47
CA LEU A 458 -16.09 14.35 -0.40
C LEU A 458 -17.43 13.65 -0.15
N TYR A 459 -18.12 13.28 -1.22
CA TYR A 459 -19.37 12.55 -1.11
C TYR A 459 -19.17 11.19 -0.46
N GLY A 460 -18.14 10.43 -0.85
CA GLY A 460 -17.81 9.14 -0.28
C GLY A 460 -17.46 9.24 1.21
N LEU A 461 -16.58 10.15 1.57
CA LEU A 461 -16.13 10.39 2.95
C LEU A 461 -17.28 10.88 3.84
N SER A 462 -18.05 11.88 3.39
CA SER A 462 -19.19 12.42 4.14
C SER A 462 -20.27 11.38 4.38
N ARG A 463 -20.53 10.52 3.41
CA ARG A 463 -21.54 9.49 3.49
C ARG A 463 -21.14 8.32 4.41
N GLY A 464 -19.87 7.94 4.45
CA GLY A 464 -19.37 6.99 5.43
C GLY A 464 -19.65 7.45 6.87
N LEU A 465 -19.57 8.74 7.11
CA LEU A 465 -19.95 9.37 8.38
C LEU A 465 -21.47 9.35 8.62
N VAL A 466 -22.27 9.64 7.61
CA VAL A 466 -23.75 9.63 7.68
C VAL A 466 -24.30 8.23 7.99
N GLU A 467 -23.74 7.18 7.40
CA GLU A 467 -24.28 5.82 7.55
C GLU A 467 -23.86 5.12 8.83
N SER A 468 -22.71 5.45 9.39
CA SER A 468 -22.39 5.04 10.75
C SER A 468 -23.39 5.61 11.80
N THR A 469 -24.15 6.63 11.40
CA THR A 469 -25.17 7.30 12.22
C THR A 469 -26.62 6.94 11.87
N VAL A 470 -26.91 6.48 10.64
CA VAL A 470 -28.29 6.17 10.18
C VAL A 470 -28.84 4.87 10.75
N ASP A 471 -28.02 3.93 11.16
CA ASP A 471 -28.47 2.71 11.86
C ASP A 471 -28.95 2.97 13.30
N ARG A 472 -28.90 4.21 13.81
CA ARG A 472 -29.35 4.57 15.14
C ARG A 472 -30.07 5.91 15.17
N GLU A 473 -31.38 5.87 15.17
CA GLU A 473 -32.33 6.92 15.58
C GLU A 473 -32.02 8.35 15.12
N ILE A 474 -32.71 8.80 14.07
CA ILE A 474 -32.89 10.23 13.74
C ILE A 474 -33.58 10.86 14.96
N GLY A 475 -32.83 11.51 15.81
CA GLY A 475 -33.34 12.16 17.03
C GLY A 475 -32.22 12.85 17.81
N SER A 476 -32.57 13.49 18.89
CA SER A 476 -31.71 14.27 19.80
C SER A 476 -30.50 13.51 20.40
N ASN A 477 -30.31 12.25 20.09
CA ASN A 477 -29.20 11.39 20.51
C ASN A 477 -28.20 11.09 19.36
N SER A 478 -28.30 11.76 18.19
CA SER A 478 -27.31 11.61 17.13
C SER A 478 -25.92 12.03 17.63
N ARG A 479 -24.88 11.27 17.25
CA ARG A 479 -23.50 11.64 17.56
C ARG A 479 -23.21 13.03 17.01
N PRO A 480 -22.48 13.89 17.76
CA PRO A 480 -22.13 15.20 17.29
C PRO A 480 -21.20 15.14 16.08
N ILE A 481 -21.40 16.05 15.14
CA ILE A 481 -20.51 16.30 14.02
C ILE A 481 -19.66 17.52 14.37
N ILE A 482 -18.36 17.42 14.18
CA ILE A 482 -17.42 18.52 14.36
C ILE A 482 -16.85 18.90 13.00
N ILE A 483 -17.18 20.09 12.53
CA ILE A 483 -16.60 20.64 11.31
C ILE A 483 -15.34 21.41 11.70
N VAL A 484 -14.24 21.15 11.02
CA VAL A 484 -12.94 21.80 11.19
C VAL A 484 -12.54 22.50 9.90
N GLU A 485 -11.63 23.47 10.00
CA GLU A 485 -11.24 24.28 8.84
C GLU A 485 -10.41 23.50 7.82
N THR A 486 -9.46 22.70 8.32
CA THR A 486 -8.47 22.03 7.48
C THR A 486 -8.46 20.53 7.67
N MET A 487 -7.82 19.85 6.72
CA MET A 487 -7.59 18.42 6.84
C MET A 487 -6.60 18.07 7.95
N SER A 488 -5.59 18.91 8.17
CA SER A 488 -4.61 18.73 9.24
C SER A 488 -5.30 18.65 10.60
N ASP A 489 -6.34 19.47 10.85
CA ASP A 489 -7.13 19.42 12.07
C ASP A 489 -7.82 18.06 12.26
N THR A 490 -8.38 17.54 11.16
CA THR A 490 -9.01 16.19 11.17
C THR A 490 -7.99 15.09 11.49
N MET A 491 -6.82 15.19 10.86
CA MET A 491 -5.75 14.20 11.06
C MET A 491 -5.24 14.24 12.50
N TYR A 492 -4.95 15.42 13.03
CA TYR A 492 -4.52 15.58 14.42
C TYR A 492 -5.58 15.11 15.42
N LEU A 493 -6.85 15.49 15.26
CA LEU A 493 -7.91 15.03 16.15
C LEU A 493 -8.02 13.49 16.17
N ASN A 494 -8.00 12.84 15.01
CA ASN A 494 -8.05 11.39 14.94
C ASN A 494 -6.81 10.70 15.52
N ALA A 495 -5.62 11.28 15.29
CA ALA A 495 -4.37 10.75 15.82
C ALA A 495 -4.28 10.94 17.34
N PHE A 496 -4.63 12.12 17.85
CA PHE A 496 -4.61 12.43 19.26
C PHE A 496 -5.59 11.58 20.07
N ASP A 497 -6.76 11.23 19.52
CA ASP A 497 -7.68 10.29 20.17
C ASP A 497 -7.01 8.92 20.40
N LYS A 498 -6.30 8.40 19.39
CA LYS A 498 -5.50 7.18 19.50
C LYS A 498 -4.32 7.33 20.47
N PHE A 499 -3.68 8.49 20.49
CA PHE A 499 -2.54 8.78 21.37
C PHE A 499 -2.94 8.84 22.85
N LEU A 500 -4.11 9.41 23.16
CA LEU A 500 -4.61 9.54 24.53
C LEU A 500 -4.96 8.19 25.15
N GLN A 501 -5.57 7.29 24.41
CA GLN A 501 -6.08 5.97 24.86
C GLN A 501 -6.89 6.05 26.17
N ASP A 502 -7.62 7.14 26.39
CA ASP A 502 -8.38 7.39 27.61
C ASP A 502 -9.87 7.14 27.37
N PRO A 503 -10.45 6.03 27.84
CA PRO A 503 -11.85 5.69 27.59
C PRO A 503 -12.86 6.69 28.21
N ASN A 504 -12.43 7.53 29.16
CA ASN A 504 -13.30 8.54 29.77
C ASN A 504 -13.36 9.84 28.98
N ILE A 505 -12.39 10.07 28.10
CA ILE A 505 -12.24 11.28 27.30
C ILE A 505 -12.42 10.95 25.82
N SER A 506 -12.07 9.73 25.41
CA SER A 506 -12.24 9.27 24.03
C SER A 506 -13.68 9.39 23.60
N MET A 507 -13.91 10.21 22.58
CA MET A 507 -15.21 10.35 21.94
C MET A 507 -15.33 9.44 20.72
N ASN A 508 -14.60 8.33 20.72
CA ASN A 508 -14.45 7.44 19.57
C ASN A 508 -15.78 6.79 19.14
N PRO A 509 -16.14 6.94 17.86
CA PRO A 509 -15.46 7.81 16.87
C PRO A 509 -16.00 9.24 16.92
N LEU A 510 -15.10 10.22 16.99
CA LEU A 510 -15.42 11.61 16.67
C LEU A 510 -15.79 11.68 15.19
N ASN A 511 -16.95 12.23 14.87
CA ASN A 511 -17.31 12.52 13.50
C ASN A 511 -16.73 13.90 13.12
N VAL A 512 -15.43 13.93 12.78
CA VAL A 512 -14.74 15.16 12.36
C VAL A 512 -14.80 15.28 10.85
N ILE A 513 -15.24 16.44 10.36
CA ILE A 513 -15.44 16.73 8.95
C ILE A 513 -14.60 17.95 8.57
N PRO A 514 -13.60 17.84 7.70
CA PRO A 514 -12.87 18.98 7.21
C PRO A 514 -13.70 19.80 6.21
N ALA A 515 -13.65 21.11 6.33
CA ALA A 515 -14.25 22.03 5.35
C ALA A 515 -13.32 22.31 4.16
N TYR A 516 -12.05 21.95 4.26
CA TYR A 516 -10.98 22.08 3.26
C TYR A 516 -10.56 23.52 2.94
N ASN A 517 -11.44 24.47 3.09
CA ASN A 517 -11.15 25.87 3.06
C ASN A 517 -12.18 26.63 3.94
N LYS A 518 -11.81 27.80 4.36
CA LYS A 518 -12.62 28.62 5.25
C LYS A 518 -13.98 29.01 4.68
N ASN A 519 -14.07 29.21 3.36
CA ASN A 519 -15.32 29.56 2.68
C ASN A 519 -16.35 28.42 2.69
N SER A 520 -15.90 27.17 2.81
CA SER A 520 -16.77 25.99 2.82
C SER A 520 -17.32 25.65 4.22
N VAL A 521 -16.79 26.24 5.29
CA VAL A 521 -17.23 25.95 6.67
C VAL A 521 -18.71 26.25 6.87
N LEU A 522 -19.15 27.45 6.50
CA LEU A 522 -20.55 27.88 6.70
C LEU A 522 -21.55 27.08 5.85
N PRO A 523 -21.36 26.86 4.54
CA PRO A 523 -22.24 26.02 3.75
C PRO A 523 -22.35 24.58 4.30
N LEU A 524 -21.23 24.03 4.73
CA LEU A 524 -21.19 22.67 5.27
C LEU A 524 -21.91 22.58 6.62
N ALA A 525 -21.71 23.55 7.50
CA ALA A 525 -22.39 23.64 8.79
C ALA A 525 -23.91 23.73 8.62
N ILE A 526 -24.39 24.58 7.69
CA ILE A 526 -25.81 24.72 7.37
C ILE A 526 -26.36 23.39 6.84
N PHE A 527 -25.65 22.76 5.90
CA PHE A 527 -26.05 21.49 5.32
C PHE A 527 -26.31 20.43 6.41
N TYR A 528 -25.33 20.17 7.29
CA TYR A 528 -25.46 19.14 8.33
C TYR A 528 -26.55 19.49 9.35
N ARG A 529 -26.65 20.74 9.79
CA ARG A 529 -27.70 21.18 10.69
C ARG A 529 -29.08 20.99 10.09
N ASP A 530 -29.30 21.38 8.84
CA ASP A 530 -30.61 21.32 8.17
C ASP A 530 -31.04 19.88 7.87
N HIS A 531 -30.09 18.95 7.83
CA HIS A 531 -30.35 17.50 7.79
C HIS A 531 -30.50 16.86 9.18
N GLY A 532 -30.59 17.67 10.24
CA GLY A 532 -30.90 17.21 11.60
C GLY A 532 -29.71 16.72 12.42
N TYR A 533 -28.49 16.98 11.97
CA TYR A 533 -27.30 16.61 12.73
C TYR A 533 -26.97 17.62 13.82
N ASN A 534 -26.46 17.10 14.94
CA ASN A 534 -25.95 17.93 16.04
C ASN A 534 -24.55 18.45 15.66
N THR A 535 -24.48 19.63 15.05
CA THR A 535 -23.29 20.15 14.37
C THR A 535 -22.56 21.16 15.24
N PHE A 536 -21.25 20.98 15.39
CA PHE A 536 -20.31 21.87 16.04
C PHE A 536 -19.24 22.29 15.04
N ILE A 537 -18.65 23.45 15.24
CA ILE A 537 -17.63 24.02 14.36
C ILE A 537 -16.43 24.39 15.24
N LEU A 538 -15.25 23.89 14.89
CA LEU A 538 -13.99 24.15 15.57
C LEU A 538 -13.10 24.98 14.64
N LEU A 539 -12.71 26.17 15.09
CA LEU A 539 -12.09 27.20 14.29
C LEU A 539 -10.72 27.63 14.85
N ASP A 540 -9.83 28.03 13.97
CA ASP A 540 -8.59 28.74 14.29
C ASP A 540 -8.89 30.14 14.87
N ASN A 541 -7.92 30.72 15.57
CA ASN A 541 -8.09 32.06 16.14
C ASN A 541 -7.50 33.17 15.27
N ASP A 542 -7.83 33.19 14.01
CA ASP A 542 -7.43 34.26 13.09
C ASP A 542 -8.60 35.18 12.72
N ASN A 543 -8.32 36.20 11.90
CA ASN A 543 -9.33 37.22 11.54
C ASN A 543 -10.43 36.66 10.62
N GLU A 544 -10.08 35.73 9.72
CA GLU A 544 -11.03 35.10 8.80
C GLU A 544 -11.97 34.17 9.55
N SER A 545 -11.45 33.33 10.46
CA SER A 545 -12.23 32.41 11.28
C SER A 545 -13.19 33.18 12.22
N LYS A 546 -12.82 34.36 12.71
CA LYS A 546 -13.73 35.26 13.44
C LYS A 546 -14.88 35.78 12.57
N GLN A 547 -14.62 36.10 11.31
CA GLN A 547 -15.70 36.50 10.37
C GLN A 547 -16.65 35.34 10.10
N ILE A 548 -16.11 34.09 9.96
CA ILE A 548 -16.92 32.89 9.83
C ILE A 548 -17.79 32.68 11.06
N ALA A 549 -17.25 32.87 12.27
CA ALA A 549 -18.02 32.77 13.50
C ALA A 549 -19.20 33.77 13.56
N GLU A 550 -19.01 35.01 13.09
CA GLU A 550 -20.11 35.99 12.96
C GLU A 550 -21.16 35.53 11.92
N GLN A 551 -20.71 34.99 10.78
CA GLN A 551 -21.64 34.43 9.78
C GLN A 551 -22.41 33.21 10.32
N LEU A 552 -21.78 32.32 11.08
CA LEU A 552 -22.44 31.19 11.76
C LEU A 552 -23.51 31.69 12.76
N LYS A 553 -23.19 32.71 13.57
CA LYS A 553 -24.13 33.35 14.48
C LYS A 553 -25.35 33.94 13.75
N ASN A 554 -25.13 34.63 12.64
CA ASN A 554 -26.21 35.17 11.80
C ASN A 554 -27.08 34.06 11.18
N ASN A 555 -26.53 32.86 10.98
CA ASN A 555 -27.23 31.67 10.50
C ASN A 555 -27.74 30.75 11.63
N LYS A 556 -27.98 31.30 12.83
CA LYS A 556 -28.60 30.61 13.98
C LYS A 556 -27.78 29.53 14.65
N PHE A 557 -26.48 29.48 14.47
CA PHE A 557 -25.61 28.67 15.31
C PHE A 557 -25.39 29.38 16.64
N SER A 558 -25.42 28.63 17.73
CA SER A 558 -25.15 29.19 19.07
C SER A 558 -23.65 29.32 19.29
N GLU A 559 -23.26 30.21 20.20
CA GLU A 559 -21.87 30.37 20.63
C GLU A 559 -21.26 29.08 21.22
N VAL A 560 -22.10 28.19 21.73
CA VAL A 560 -21.67 26.87 22.24
C VAL A 560 -21.29 25.91 21.09
N GLN A 561 -21.89 26.10 19.91
CA GLN A 561 -21.62 25.26 18.73
C GLN A 561 -20.41 25.76 17.94
N THR A 562 -19.97 26.99 18.14
CA THR A 562 -18.79 27.56 17.51
C THR A 562 -17.65 27.59 18.54
N ILE A 563 -16.66 26.76 18.34
CA ILE A 563 -15.57 26.49 19.28
C ILE A 563 -14.27 27.04 18.65
N PHE A 564 -13.54 27.86 19.41
CA PHE A 564 -12.18 28.24 19.05
C PHE A 564 -11.20 27.38 19.84
N PHE A 565 -10.01 27.14 19.28
CA PHE A 565 -8.93 26.52 20.02
C PHE A 565 -8.57 27.39 21.22
N GLU A 566 -8.69 26.83 22.44
CA GLU A 566 -8.38 27.52 23.68
C GLU A 566 -7.75 26.58 24.73
N ARG A 567 -6.89 27.14 25.58
CA ARG A 567 -6.29 26.43 26.70
C ARG A 567 -6.23 27.36 27.91
N GLU A 568 -6.82 26.94 29.04
CA GLU A 568 -6.88 27.72 30.28
C GLU A 568 -7.44 29.14 30.11
N GLY A 569 -8.46 29.28 29.25
CA GLY A 569 -9.09 30.58 28.94
C GLY A 569 -8.29 31.49 28.01
N LYS A 570 -7.19 31.00 27.44
CA LYS A 570 -6.41 31.71 26.40
C LYS A 570 -6.66 31.06 25.05
N LEU A 571 -6.99 31.91 24.06
CA LEU A 571 -7.13 31.47 22.68
C LEU A 571 -5.76 31.05 22.12
N LEU A 572 -5.72 29.90 21.46
CA LEU A 572 -4.59 29.38 20.67
C LEU A 572 -4.81 29.70 19.21
N GLN A 573 -3.72 29.75 18.41
CA GLN A 573 -3.86 30.07 16.97
C GLN A 573 -4.43 28.88 16.21
N SER A 574 -3.91 27.69 16.46
CA SER A 574 -4.27 26.46 15.75
C SER A 574 -4.12 25.21 16.62
N ILE A 575 -4.45 24.04 16.09
CA ILE A 575 -4.38 22.76 16.80
C ILE A 575 -2.95 22.38 17.18
N GLU A 576 -1.96 22.77 16.39
CA GLU A 576 -0.55 22.50 16.62
C GLU A 576 -0.04 23.09 17.96
N ASP A 577 -0.67 24.17 18.44
CA ASP A 577 -0.33 24.79 19.73
C ASP A 577 -0.71 23.94 20.96
N TYR A 578 -1.38 22.80 20.75
CA TYR A 578 -1.58 21.78 21.79
C TYR A 578 -0.38 20.84 21.96
N MET A 579 0.58 20.88 21.06
CA MET A 579 1.87 20.26 21.30
C MET A 579 2.82 21.26 21.95
N VAL A 580 3.70 20.79 22.85
CA VAL A 580 4.78 21.65 23.33
C VAL A 580 5.73 21.96 22.19
N THR A 581 6.30 23.16 22.20
CA THR A 581 7.16 23.65 21.11
C THR A 581 8.29 22.66 20.79
N GLU A 582 8.89 22.06 21.79
CA GLU A 582 9.98 21.09 21.64
C GLU A 582 9.55 19.82 20.90
N ASP A 583 8.35 19.31 21.19
CA ASP A 583 7.79 18.11 20.55
C ASP A 583 7.45 18.42 19.06
N TYR A 584 6.88 19.58 18.79
CA TYR A 584 6.60 20.02 17.42
C TYR A 584 7.90 20.24 16.63
N LEU A 585 8.90 20.89 17.22
CA LEU A 585 10.20 21.09 16.60
C LEU A 585 10.95 19.78 16.34
N TYR A 586 10.77 18.79 17.19
CA TYR A 586 11.31 17.46 16.90
C TYR A 586 10.74 16.93 15.57
N ALA A 587 9.43 17.02 15.37
CA ALA A 587 8.78 16.59 14.14
C ALA A 587 9.26 17.40 12.91
N VAL A 588 9.41 18.74 13.06
CA VAL A 588 9.99 19.61 12.03
C VAL A 588 11.40 19.18 11.66
N ASN A 589 12.26 18.98 12.64
CA ASN A 589 13.64 18.59 12.43
C ASN A 589 13.77 17.24 11.71
N GLN A 590 12.89 16.29 12.03
CA GLN A 590 12.88 15.00 11.36
C GLN A 590 12.33 15.10 9.93
N THR A 591 11.30 15.88 9.72
CA THR A 591 10.68 16.03 8.39
C THR A 591 11.60 16.77 7.42
N TYR A 592 12.29 17.80 7.90
CA TYR A 592 13.16 18.66 7.08
C TYR A 592 14.66 18.42 7.30
N GLU A 593 15.07 17.32 7.89
CA GLU A 593 16.48 17.02 8.23
C GLU A 593 17.45 17.31 7.08
N ILE A 594 17.16 16.84 5.88
CA ILE A 594 18.03 17.02 4.71
C ILE A 594 18.11 18.49 4.30
N LYS A 595 16.99 19.23 4.32
CA LYS A 595 16.94 20.66 3.97
C LYS A 595 17.73 21.48 4.98
N LEU A 596 17.52 21.24 6.28
CA LEU A 596 18.19 21.92 7.37
C LEU A 596 19.72 21.70 7.34
N ARG A 597 20.17 20.47 7.17
CA ARG A 597 21.61 20.13 7.09
C ARG A 597 22.31 20.80 5.91
N LYS A 598 21.67 20.90 4.76
CA LYS A 598 22.23 21.60 3.59
C LYS A 598 22.52 23.07 3.87
N GLN A 599 21.78 23.69 4.80
CA GLN A 599 21.91 25.09 5.20
C GLN A 599 22.73 25.27 6.49
N GLY A 600 23.39 24.23 6.98
CA GLY A 600 24.27 24.30 8.15
C GLY A 600 23.54 24.24 9.49
N PHE A 601 22.26 23.89 9.52
CA PHE A 601 21.51 23.64 10.75
C PHE A 601 21.53 22.15 11.08
N GLU A 602 21.99 21.79 12.28
CA GLU A 602 21.82 20.41 12.78
C GLU A 602 20.36 20.17 13.19
N ASN A 603 19.81 21.08 13.98
CA ASN A 603 18.41 21.08 14.44
C ASN A 603 17.95 22.51 14.76
N LEU A 604 16.68 22.82 14.48
CA LEU A 604 16.03 24.02 14.98
C LEU A 604 15.69 23.87 16.47
N THR A 605 15.95 24.88 17.24
CA THR A 605 15.70 24.92 18.70
C THR A 605 14.64 25.96 19.03
N SER A 606 13.97 25.83 20.19
CA SER A 606 12.94 26.75 20.65
C SER A 606 13.43 28.21 20.71
N ASN A 607 14.70 28.44 21.06
CA ASN A 607 15.28 29.79 21.12
C ASN A 607 15.43 30.46 19.74
N GLN A 608 15.59 29.66 18.69
CA GLN A 608 15.70 30.15 17.30
C GLN A 608 14.35 30.47 16.70
N VAL A 609 13.29 29.80 17.16
CA VAL A 609 11.93 29.86 16.61
C VAL A 609 11.05 30.86 17.37
N MET A 610 11.33 31.18 18.65
CA MET A 610 10.53 32.15 19.41
C MET A 610 10.81 33.58 18.98
N ILE A 611 9.96 34.10 18.10
CA ILE A 611 9.98 35.49 17.63
C ILE A 611 9.03 36.32 18.49
N GLN A 612 9.51 37.49 18.99
CA GLN A 612 8.66 38.40 19.75
C GLN A 612 7.48 38.92 18.90
N GLY A 613 6.28 38.69 19.42
CA GLY A 613 5.03 39.20 18.79
C GLY A 613 4.24 38.17 18.00
N LYS A 614 4.79 36.99 17.70
CA LYS A 614 4.05 35.89 17.10
C LYS A 614 3.38 35.03 18.16
N LYS A 615 2.19 34.47 17.89
CA LYS A 615 1.34 33.87 18.90
C LYS A 615 1.30 32.34 18.88
N GLY A 616 1.63 31.70 17.74
CA GLY A 616 1.58 30.24 17.56
C GLY A 616 2.91 29.67 17.08
N VAL A 617 3.12 28.35 17.27
CA VAL A 617 4.34 27.65 16.86
C VAL A 617 4.50 27.65 15.34
N VAL A 618 3.43 27.48 14.59
CA VAL A 618 3.42 27.49 13.12
C VAL A 618 3.75 28.88 12.60
N GLU A 619 3.12 29.93 13.15
CA GLU A 619 3.37 31.33 12.76
C GLU A 619 4.82 31.76 13.00
N ASN A 620 5.42 31.30 14.10
CA ASN A 620 6.82 31.52 14.39
C ASN A 620 7.74 30.80 13.40
N LEU A 621 7.45 29.55 13.08
CA LEU A 621 8.24 28.74 12.14
C LEU A 621 8.16 29.31 10.72
N THR A 622 6.97 29.67 10.26
CA THR A 622 6.79 30.33 8.95
C THR A 622 7.64 31.59 8.85
N ALA A 623 7.66 32.44 9.89
CA ALA A 623 8.47 33.65 9.90
C ALA A 623 9.98 33.34 9.85
N VAL A 624 10.47 32.30 10.56
CA VAL A 624 11.87 31.86 10.47
C VAL A 624 12.18 31.32 9.07
N TRP A 625 11.25 30.60 8.48
CA TRP A 625 11.39 30.05 7.12
C TRP A 625 11.49 31.13 6.06
N ASP A 626 10.63 32.17 6.14
CA ASP A 626 10.60 33.32 5.25
C ASP A 626 11.90 34.16 5.35
N GLU A 627 12.52 34.26 6.56
CA GLU A 627 13.80 34.94 6.76
C GLU A 627 14.98 34.26 6.06
N HIS A 628 14.88 32.93 5.77
CA HIS A 628 15.96 32.15 5.15
C HIS A 628 15.78 31.95 3.65
N HIS A 629 14.95 32.77 3.00
CA HIS A 629 14.62 32.81 1.58
C HIS A 629 13.92 31.56 1.02
N GLU A 630 12.73 31.75 0.49
CA GLU A 630 11.89 30.72 -0.16
C GLU A 630 12.65 29.90 -1.23
N ASP A 631 13.62 30.51 -1.93
CA ASP A 631 14.39 29.86 -3.00
C ASP A 631 15.34 28.74 -2.50
N GLU A 632 15.74 28.77 -1.23
CA GLU A 632 16.68 27.80 -0.67
C GLU A 632 16.00 26.68 0.15
N TRP A 633 14.93 27.00 0.89
CA TRP A 633 14.22 26.04 1.77
C TRP A 633 12.93 25.51 1.18
N GLY A 634 12.36 26.19 0.15
CA GLY A 634 11.01 26.00 -0.35
C GLY A 634 9.96 26.48 0.65
N GLU A 635 8.69 26.29 0.37
CA GLU A 635 7.61 26.65 1.28
C GLU A 635 7.63 25.77 2.54
N PHE A 636 7.23 26.36 3.69
CA PHE A 636 6.98 25.63 4.92
C PHE A 636 5.59 25.00 4.85
N GLU A 637 5.52 23.70 4.72
CA GLU A 637 4.26 22.94 4.64
C GLU A 637 3.96 22.26 5.99
N LYS A 638 3.09 22.88 6.79
CA LYS A 638 2.65 22.33 8.09
C LYS A 638 1.97 20.95 7.95
N GLU A 639 1.42 20.67 6.77
CA GLU A 639 0.79 19.40 6.42
C GLU A 639 1.79 18.22 6.42
N GLU A 640 3.03 18.46 6.02
CA GLU A 640 4.11 17.44 6.09
C GLU A 640 4.41 17.06 7.54
N ILE A 641 4.46 18.07 8.43
CA ILE A 641 4.67 17.84 9.86
C ILE A 641 3.48 17.08 10.46
N CYS A 642 2.26 17.49 10.12
CA CYS A 642 1.05 16.80 10.54
C CYS A 642 1.10 15.32 10.14
N ARG A 643 1.50 15.03 8.90
CA ARG A 643 1.64 13.66 8.40
C ARG A 643 2.64 12.87 9.23
N TYR A 644 3.83 13.41 9.43
CA TYR A 644 4.87 12.77 10.24
C TYR A 644 4.36 12.41 11.65
N VAL A 645 3.76 13.37 12.35
CA VAL A 645 3.22 13.16 13.70
C VAL A 645 2.14 12.07 13.71
N CYS A 646 1.19 12.15 12.78
CA CYS A 646 0.09 11.20 12.70
C CYS A 646 0.54 9.77 12.34
N GLU A 647 1.50 9.63 11.44
CA GLU A 647 2.10 8.34 11.10
C GLU A 647 2.82 7.72 12.30
N LYS A 648 3.62 8.52 13.02
CA LYS A 648 4.31 8.05 14.21
C LYS A 648 3.36 7.58 15.32
N ILE A 649 2.27 8.31 15.55
CA ILE A 649 1.22 7.89 16.48
C ILE A 649 0.55 6.60 16.01
N ALA A 650 0.25 6.49 14.72
CA ALA A 650 -0.41 5.31 14.15
C ALA A 650 0.45 4.04 14.27
N LEU A 651 1.77 4.18 14.14
CA LEU A 651 2.75 3.11 14.29
C LEU A 651 3.08 2.76 15.77
N GLY A 652 2.51 3.49 16.74
CA GLY A 652 2.83 3.33 18.16
C GLY A 652 4.20 3.89 18.56
N ASP A 653 4.87 4.63 17.67
CA ASP A 653 6.18 5.25 17.85
C ASP A 653 6.04 6.76 18.15
N ALA A 654 5.27 7.08 19.20
CA ALA A 654 5.01 8.46 19.62
C ALA A 654 5.85 8.87 20.84
N SER A 655 7.01 8.24 21.04
CA SER A 655 7.90 8.49 22.20
C SER A 655 8.49 9.91 22.26
N PHE A 656 8.49 10.63 21.12
CA PHE A 656 8.90 12.03 21.06
C PHE A 656 7.86 13.00 21.63
N LEU A 657 6.59 12.59 21.75
CA LEU A 657 5.54 13.39 22.37
C LEU A 657 5.59 13.22 23.89
N THR A 658 5.82 14.32 24.59
CA THR A 658 5.94 14.33 26.04
C THR A 658 4.59 14.18 26.75
N GLU A 659 4.59 13.78 28.03
CA GLU A 659 3.38 13.77 28.86
C GLU A 659 2.74 15.17 28.97
N LYS A 660 3.53 16.23 28.85
CA LYS A 660 3.01 17.60 28.82
C LYS A 660 2.16 17.87 27.56
N THR A 661 2.60 17.41 26.39
CA THR A 661 1.77 17.43 25.17
C THR A 661 0.50 16.61 25.37
N LYS A 662 0.61 15.42 25.96
CA LYS A 662 -0.54 14.56 26.25
C LYS A 662 -1.58 15.24 27.15
N ASP A 663 -1.13 15.93 28.18
CA ASP A 663 -2.02 16.69 29.06
C ASP A 663 -2.67 17.89 28.35
N GLN A 664 -1.92 18.58 27.51
CA GLN A 664 -2.47 19.68 26.70
C GLN A 664 -3.52 19.17 25.71
N VAL A 665 -3.28 18.06 25.02
CA VAL A 665 -4.25 17.41 24.15
C VAL A 665 -5.50 16.97 24.94
N ARG A 666 -5.36 16.46 26.14
CA ARG A 666 -6.52 16.14 27.01
C ARG A 666 -7.40 17.36 27.28
N THR A 667 -6.81 18.57 27.39
CA THR A 667 -7.62 19.78 27.60
C THR A 667 -8.46 20.11 26.36
N LEU A 668 -7.98 19.88 25.15
CA LEU A 668 -8.75 20.06 23.90
C LEU A 668 -9.99 19.16 23.89
N TYR A 669 -9.83 17.88 24.19
CA TYR A 669 -10.96 16.94 24.19
C TYR A 669 -11.96 17.26 25.30
N ARG A 670 -11.51 17.72 26.46
CA ARG A 670 -12.41 18.19 27.54
C ARG A 670 -13.20 19.41 27.11
N LEU A 671 -12.58 20.37 26.43
CA LEU A 671 -13.24 21.56 25.87
C LEU A 671 -14.36 21.15 24.91
N ILE A 672 -14.06 20.29 23.94
CA ILE A 672 -15.04 19.80 22.97
C ILE A 672 -16.19 19.06 23.68
N ALA A 673 -15.88 18.17 24.61
CA ALA A 673 -16.88 17.42 25.38
C ALA A 673 -17.80 18.33 26.20
N GLU A 674 -17.23 19.37 26.82
CA GLU A 674 -17.99 20.34 27.62
C GLU A 674 -18.95 21.14 26.73
N ARG A 675 -18.52 21.62 25.59
CA ARG A 675 -19.37 22.35 24.64
C ARG A 675 -20.52 21.47 24.13
N ILE A 676 -20.26 20.22 23.82
CA ILE A 676 -21.31 19.26 23.43
C ILE A 676 -22.33 19.06 24.56
N ARG A 677 -21.91 18.87 25.80
CA ARG A 677 -22.79 18.71 26.97
C ARG A 677 -23.63 19.97 27.21
N GLN A 678 -23.04 21.16 27.15
CA GLN A 678 -23.75 22.44 27.31
C GLN A 678 -24.86 22.58 26.26
N HIS A 679 -24.60 22.24 25.01
CA HIS A 679 -25.59 22.28 23.94
C HIS A 679 -26.74 21.30 24.18
N GLN A 680 -26.44 20.05 24.54
CA GLN A 680 -27.43 19.00 24.86
C GLN A 680 -28.35 19.42 26.02
N ASN A 681 -27.78 20.00 27.09
CA ASN A 681 -28.53 20.54 28.20
C ASN A 681 -29.47 21.68 27.79
N SER A 682 -28.99 22.57 26.91
CA SER A 682 -29.81 23.67 26.38
C SER A 682 -31.03 23.19 25.58
N LEU A 683 -30.88 22.11 24.81
CA LEU A 683 -31.95 21.49 24.02
C LEU A 683 -32.98 20.78 24.93
N SER A 684 -32.51 20.12 25.98
CA SER A 684 -33.36 19.41 26.95
C SER A 684 -34.26 20.40 27.72
N ASN A 685 -33.72 21.53 28.18
CA ASN A 685 -34.44 22.59 28.85
C ASN A 685 -35.51 23.25 27.95
N ARG A 686 -35.24 23.42 26.66
CA ARG A 686 -36.22 23.98 25.68
C ARG A 686 -37.39 23.02 25.43
N ARG A 687 -37.22 21.70 25.56
CA ARG A 687 -38.30 20.70 25.45
C ARG A 687 -39.22 20.66 26.69
N ILE A 688 -38.68 20.93 27.88
CA ILE A 688 -39.46 20.97 29.11
C ILE A 688 -40.36 22.23 29.14
N ILE A 689 -39.91 23.35 28.56
CA ILE A 689 -40.68 24.61 28.54
C ILE A 689 -41.79 24.58 27.44
N LYS A 690 -41.72 23.69 26.45
CA LYS A 690 -42.76 23.54 25.40
C LYS A 690 -43.79 22.44 25.68
N LYS A 691 -43.68 21.68 26.76
CA LYS A 691 -44.70 20.84 27.33
C LYS A 691 -45.39 21.57 28.47
#